data_fe4fca467d429bfcca1a1077757ce14b
#
_entry.id   fe4fca467d429bfcca1a1077757ce14b
#
_cell.length_a   1.000
_cell.length_b   1.000
_cell.length_c   1.000
_cell.angle_alpha   90.00
_cell.angle_beta   90.00
_cell.angle_gamma   90.00
#
_symmetry.space_group_name_H-M   'P 1'
#
loop_
_entity.id
_entity.type
_entity.pdbx_description
1 polymer ?
#
loop_
_entity_poly.entity_id
_entity_poly.type
_entity_poly.pdbx_seq_one_letter_code
_entity_poly.pdbx_strand_id
1 'polypeptide(L)'
;MTLSTIPAHLPFLDILAKQWIAHFNHDTLATGDGTILLPGRRAARVLKEAFLRQTNGKTILLPRIIPIGALGDSETEITLSQISTAQNVIDLPPAIGSITRLATLTRMILAADSAFHNQTLEQAWFLAQSLADLMDEAERMGIDLHEQLPHAVQEDFAKHWQHTLRFLSIVTQHWPKWLHEQGAMNPVARQLALLRMQVAIWQQQALQAPDHPIWAAGFTNTLSSTIEALSAILTHPQGHIIFPGLDITTSDEIFNALPDTHPQASMRDLLDALNVKRSNVTLWGSSAEISERTATLSQIMLPSKFWDRSTPRKLPGVSRIEVRNDQEEAMAISMLIRNALEIPHQKIALITPDRKIAQRVMSELERWGIRADDSAGVLLSDTPTAVLLCLIIQAIDHHFAPVDLLALLKHPLVACGLDPKDCRQLARQLEQSALRGAAPPADLCALKAIHSLKDRIQQNTREKNSLETLINRLEKCFAPIFHWQDSATHPIKIPVPELLTNLIQTAENLAQTNTAEAVSRLWQGEEGHRLSNLFSELIAATAILPAQPYTALNGLLNAVLRQDRTPIHRGDPFGVHPRVFIWELLETRLQTADIVILAGLSEGIWPPAADSGPWLNLAIREKIGLPSPEQKIGQAAHDFCMAVSAAQHVVLSSSNYREGQPVIPARWLTRAEIFLKIFLKDGQQPIPSHPAQEWATQLALEQCQSQKQNCFEEPCPKPSLKQRPRQISVTEVETWLRDPYAIYARHVLNLKPLPALQEETDSKDFGNIIHKALERWIKDYDKTPENWHIEGARTCLETLFEEILEDKKYTHISVSRRIWWKPRFQRIAQWVAEQATQNPPLNSLFAEVKGEMDIPDLPGGTFKLIGRADRIEYNADGFTILDYKTGDLPSKDDIKNSWAPQLFLEAAMLQKGAFKDIPEQHQVTDLIYWHLPPSPNKKISSMSLKEKLDLSEKTNDLWEKFLSFIRYYDNPETPYRSHPYPGQEPRFAQYARLARVAEWRVPSATENAENEE
;
A
#
# COMPACT_ATOMS: atom_id res chain seq x y z
N MET A 1 43.83 -4.21 34.20
CA MET A 1 43.01 -3.70 33.08
C MET A 1 43.13 -4.69 31.94
N THR A 2 42.05 -5.36 31.61
CA THR A 2 42.06 -6.31 30.50
C THR A 2 41.09 -5.84 29.40
N LEU A 3 41.68 -5.60 28.24
CA LEU A 3 40.90 -5.21 27.02
C LEU A 3 41.15 -6.25 25.98
N SER A 4 40.11 -6.71 25.33
CA SER A 4 40.26 -7.72 24.28
C SER A 4 39.37 -7.43 23.11
N THR A 5 39.66 -7.99 21.97
CA THR A 5 38.83 -8.01 20.78
C THR A 5 38.70 -9.43 20.24
N ILE A 6 37.52 -9.75 19.75
CA ILE A 6 37.25 -10.99 19.04
C ILE A 6 37.11 -10.66 17.57
N PRO A 7 37.88 -11.30 16.66
CA PRO A 7 37.84 -11.07 15.22
C PRO A 7 36.43 -11.29 14.66
N ALA A 8 36.05 -10.49 13.65
CA ALA A 8 34.74 -10.51 13.06
C ALA A 8 34.31 -11.86 12.43
N HIS A 9 35.25 -12.71 12.02
CA HIS A 9 34.99 -14.02 11.43
C HIS A 9 34.75 -15.14 12.46
N LEU A 10 34.89 -14.85 13.75
CA LEU A 10 34.72 -15.83 14.82
C LEU A 10 33.34 -15.66 15.52
N PRO A 11 32.75 -16.74 16.03
CA PRO A 11 31.51 -16.69 16.76
C PRO A 11 31.68 -15.99 18.11
N PHE A 12 31.38 -14.70 18.15
CA PHE A 12 31.66 -13.80 19.27
C PHE A 12 31.12 -14.31 20.60
N LEU A 13 29.83 -14.70 20.67
CA LEU A 13 29.21 -15.13 21.92
C LEU A 13 29.70 -16.51 22.39
N ASP A 14 30.05 -17.39 21.46
CA ASP A 14 30.64 -18.70 21.82
C ASP A 14 32.03 -18.56 22.42
N ILE A 15 32.87 -17.67 21.86
CA ILE A 15 34.19 -17.36 22.41
C ILE A 15 34.06 -16.66 23.75
N LEU A 16 33.14 -15.71 23.89
CA LEU A 16 32.85 -15.03 25.15
C LEU A 16 32.48 -16.05 26.25
N ALA A 17 31.55 -16.96 25.96
CA ALA A 17 31.14 -18.02 26.87
C ALA A 17 32.32 -18.94 27.25
N LYS A 18 33.12 -19.35 26.25
CA LYS A 18 34.31 -20.18 26.45
C LYS A 18 35.35 -19.50 27.35
N GLN A 19 35.64 -18.23 27.12
CA GLN A 19 36.59 -17.47 27.93
C GLN A 19 36.06 -17.20 29.35
N TRP A 20 34.78 -16.97 29.51
CA TRP A 20 34.15 -16.86 30.80
C TRP A 20 34.28 -18.16 31.64
N ILE A 21 33.97 -19.31 31.03
CA ILE A 21 34.14 -20.62 31.69
C ILE A 21 35.61 -20.88 32.05
N ALA A 22 36.51 -20.52 31.13
CA ALA A 22 37.96 -20.67 31.39
C ALA A 22 38.45 -19.76 32.53
N HIS A 23 37.91 -18.56 32.68
CA HIS A 23 38.24 -17.66 33.79
C HIS A 23 38.00 -18.30 35.19
N PHE A 24 37.00 -19.13 35.31
CA PHE A 24 36.65 -19.87 36.51
C PHE A 24 37.23 -21.31 36.57
N ASN A 25 38.30 -21.58 35.81
CA ASN A 25 38.95 -22.90 35.74
C ASN A 25 37.97 -24.06 35.48
N HIS A 26 36.90 -23.79 34.69
CA HIS A 26 35.84 -24.75 34.35
C HIS A 26 34.97 -25.21 35.54
N ASP A 27 35.00 -24.50 36.68
CA ASP A 27 34.05 -24.71 37.78
C ASP A 27 32.65 -24.19 37.38
N THR A 28 31.72 -25.12 37.15
CA THR A 28 30.39 -24.83 36.68
C THR A 28 29.48 -24.10 37.67
N LEU A 29 29.83 -24.10 38.96
CA LEU A 29 29.10 -23.36 39.98
C LEU A 29 29.66 -21.95 40.14
N ALA A 30 30.97 -21.82 40.16
CA ALA A 30 31.63 -20.52 40.28
C ALA A 30 31.38 -19.59 39.09
N THR A 31 31.04 -20.14 37.91
CA THR A 31 30.68 -19.35 36.76
C THR A 31 29.46 -18.42 36.97
N GLY A 32 28.64 -18.68 38.01
CA GLY A 32 27.56 -17.82 38.42
C GLY A 32 27.99 -16.54 39.15
N ASP A 33 29.21 -16.48 39.64
CA ASP A 33 29.72 -15.38 40.46
C ASP A 33 30.28 -14.23 39.60
N GLY A 34 29.45 -13.63 38.79
CA GLY A 34 29.89 -12.50 37.99
C GLY A 34 28.80 -11.89 37.12
N THR A 35 29.14 -10.79 36.46
CA THR A 35 28.19 -10.04 35.60
C THR A 35 28.74 -9.87 34.20
N ILE A 36 27.90 -10.13 33.19
CA ILE A 36 28.19 -9.83 31.81
C ILE A 36 27.21 -8.78 31.28
N LEU A 37 27.72 -7.64 30.85
CA LEU A 37 26.98 -6.55 30.27
C LEU A 37 27.01 -6.69 28.72
N LEU A 38 25.84 -6.65 28.12
CA LEU A 38 25.65 -6.75 26.65
C LEU A 38 24.81 -5.58 26.09
N PRO A 39 24.96 -5.25 24.80
CA PRO A 39 24.20 -4.13 24.22
C PRO A 39 22.69 -4.38 24.07
N GLY A 40 22.23 -5.65 23.96
CA GLY A 40 20.83 -5.94 23.71
C GLY A 40 20.33 -7.27 24.25
N ARG A 41 19.00 -7.38 24.40
CA ARG A 41 18.29 -8.57 24.92
C ARG A 41 18.54 -9.84 24.09
N ARG A 42 18.62 -9.68 22.74
CA ARG A 42 18.84 -10.81 21.83
C ARG A 42 20.22 -11.42 22.05
N ALA A 43 21.25 -10.59 22.15
CA ALA A 43 22.60 -11.04 22.48
C ALA A 43 22.65 -11.79 23.82
N ALA A 44 21.93 -11.29 24.84
CA ALA A 44 21.83 -11.94 26.15
C ALA A 44 21.13 -13.33 26.06
N ARG A 45 20.11 -13.46 25.25
CA ARG A 45 19.43 -14.75 25.01
C ARG A 45 20.37 -15.75 24.33
N VAL A 46 21.03 -15.33 23.24
CA VAL A 46 21.93 -16.21 22.48
C VAL A 46 23.18 -16.55 23.28
N LEU A 47 23.65 -15.67 24.17
CA LEU A 47 24.74 -15.99 25.09
C LEU A 47 24.37 -17.15 26.02
N LYS A 48 23.14 -17.21 26.53
CA LYS A 48 22.66 -18.36 27.34
C LYS A 48 22.76 -19.67 26.54
N GLU A 49 22.38 -19.64 25.28
CA GLU A 49 22.50 -20.80 24.38
C GLU A 49 23.98 -21.14 24.10
N ALA A 50 24.85 -20.11 23.98
CA ALA A 50 26.30 -20.31 23.82
C ALA A 50 26.93 -21.02 25.00
N PHE A 51 26.54 -20.68 26.21
CA PHE A 51 26.99 -21.43 27.43
C PHE A 51 26.64 -22.92 27.35
N LEU A 52 25.40 -23.25 26.96
CA LEU A 52 24.94 -24.62 26.77
C LEU A 52 25.76 -25.38 25.72
N ARG A 53 26.08 -24.71 24.60
CA ARG A 53 26.93 -25.31 23.55
C ARG A 53 28.35 -25.57 24.04
N GLN A 54 28.95 -24.61 24.79
CA GLN A 54 30.32 -24.73 25.29
C GLN A 54 30.46 -25.77 26.38
N THR A 55 29.38 -26.08 27.11
CA THR A 55 29.37 -27.14 28.14
C THR A 55 28.90 -28.50 27.63
N ASN A 56 28.62 -28.63 26.31
CA ASN A 56 28.06 -29.84 25.74
C ASN A 56 26.74 -30.29 26.43
N GLY A 57 25.89 -29.34 26.81
CA GLY A 57 24.65 -29.60 27.52
C GLY A 57 24.77 -29.94 28.99
N LYS A 58 25.93 -29.85 29.59
CA LYS A 58 26.06 -29.99 31.04
C LYS A 58 25.49 -28.78 31.76
N THR A 59 24.92 -29.03 32.95
CA THR A 59 24.39 -27.99 33.80
C THR A 59 25.50 -27.01 34.26
N ILE A 60 25.24 -25.73 34.12
CA ILE A 60 26.13 -24.64 34.52
C ILE A 60 25.29 -23.54 35.20
N LEU A 61 25.84 -22.90 36.20
CA LEU A 61 25.25 -21.71 36.78
C LEU A 61 25.66 -20.50 35.93
N LEU A 62 24.65 -19.84 35.36
CA LEU A 62 24.91 -18.71 34.46
C LEU A 62 25.29 -17.44 35.23
N PRO A 63 26.23 -16.64 34.70
CA PRO A 63 26.49 -15.30 35.25
C PRO A 63 25.23 -14.43 35.13
N ARG A 64 25.23 -13.31 35.83
CA ARG A 64 24.20 -12.30 35.66
C ARG A 64 24.40 -11.59 34.33
N ILE A 65 23.55 -11.88 33.34
CA ILE A 65 23.61 -11.29 32.01
C ILE A 65 22.66 -10.09 31.96
N ILE A 66 23.22 -8.88 31.82
CA ILE A 66 22.47 -7.61 31.81
C ILE A 66 22.56 -7.00 30.41
N PRO A 67 21.43 -6.95 29.64
CA PRO A 67 21.37 -6.11 28.45
C PRO A 67 21.17 -4.64 28.85
N ILE A 68 22.05 -3.73 28.41
CA ILE A 68 21.99 -2.32 28.78
C ILE A 68 20.65 -1.65 28.39
N GLY A 69 20.05 -2.09 27.29
CA GLY A 69 18.75 -1.62 26.84
C GLY A 69 17.54 -2.11 27.65
N ALA A 70 17.73 -3.02 28.59
CA ALA A 70 16.66 -3.55 29.45
C ALA A 70 16.71 -2.97 30.88
N LEU A 71 17.62 -2.05 31.12
CA LEU A 71 17.64 -1.28 32.36
C LEU A 71 16.38 -0.38 32.38
N GLY A 72 15.46 -0.65 33.29
CA GLY A 72 14.14 -0.01 33.34
C GLY A 72 12.98 -1.00 33.25
N ASP A 73 13.24 -2.26 32.90
CA ASP A 73 12.25 -3.33 33.05
C ASP A 73 12.04 -3.69 34.51
N SER A 74 10.81 -4.05 34.87
CA SER A 74 10.44 -4.41 36.25
C SER A 74 11.32 -5.50 36.86
N GLU A 75 11.76 -6.49 36.08
CA GLU A 75 12.69 -7.55 36.54
C GLU A 75 14.07 -6.99 36.89
N THR A 76 14.58 -6.06 36.07
CA THR A 76 15.88 -5.42 36.31
C THR A 76 15.79 -4.46 37.51
N GLU A 77 14.68 -3.74 37.68
CA GLU A 77 14.40 -2.87 38.80
C GLU A 77 14.33 -3.65 40.14
N ILE A 78 13.61 -4.78 40.12
CA ILE A 78 13.53 -5.68 41.28
C ILE A 78 14.93 -6.18 41.68
N THR A 79 15.75 -6.53 40.70
CA THR A 79 17.10 -7.02 40.95
C THR A 79 18.03 -5.92 41.49
N LEU A 80 17.91 -4.69 40.98
CA LEU A 80 18.63 -3.52 41.47
C LEU A 80 18.18 -3.16 42.90
N SER A 81 16.88 -3.27 43.23
CA SER A 81 16.35 -3.01 44.55
C SER A 81 16.82 -4.02 45.62
N GLN A 82 17.24 -5.22 45.23
CA GLN A 82 17.78 -6.23 46.12
C GLN A 82 19.26 -6.01 46.50
N ILE A 83 20.00 -5.25 45.71
CA ILE A 83 21.45 -5.09 45.84
C ILE A 83 21.84 -3.75 46.46
N SER A 84 21.08 -2.69 46.20
CA SER A 84 21.34 -1.37 46.81
C SER A 84 20.40 -1.12 47.95
N THR A 85 20.77 -0.19 48.80
CA THR A 85 19.84 0.44 49.76
C THR A 85 18.54 0.77 48.99
N ALA A 86 17.57 -0.11 49.13
CA ALA A 86 16.36 -0.20 48.28
C ALA A 86 15.59 1.14 48.15
N GLN A 87 15.86 2.09 49.02
CA GLN A 87 15.26 3.39 49.08
C GLN A 87 15.52 4.26 47.85
N ASN A 88 16.74 4.26 47.31
CA ASN A 88 17.09 5.15 46.15
C ASN A 88 16.45 4.79 44.84
N VAL A 89 16.12 3.50 44.59
CA VAL A 89 15.41 3.07 43.34
C VAL A 89 13.91 3.37 43.44
N ILE A 90 13.37 3.26 44.69
CA ILE A 90 11.96 3.57 44.97
C ILE A 90 11.69 5.07 44.90
N ASP A 91 12.68 5.90 45.24
CA ASP A 91 12.58 7.37 45.20
C ASP A 91 12.66 7.97 43.76
N LEU A 92 13.03 7.18 42.74
CA LEU A 92 13.01 7.67 41.37
C LEU A 92 11.57 7.80 40.82
N PRO A 93 11.21 8.98 40.27
CA PRO A 93 9.92 9.16 39.64
C PRO A 93 9.66 8.09 38.55
N PRO A 94 8.41 7.63 38.39
CA PRO A 94 8.07 6.67 37.38
C PRO A 94 8.27 7.26 35.95
N ALA A 95 8.58 6.41 34.99
CA ALA A 95 8.60 6.81 33.59
C ALA A 95 7.19 7.11 33.10
N ILE A 96 7.03 8.21 32.36
CA ILE A 96 5.79 8.49 31.67
C ILE A 96 5.54 7.45 30.57
N GLY A 97 4.29 6.99 30.41
CA GLY A 97 3.92 6.10 29.31
C GLY A 97 4.14 6.76 27.94
N SER A 98 4.59 5.99 26.96
CA SER A 98 4.95 6.51 25.62
C SER A 98 3.77 7.21 24.94
N ILE A 99 2.58 6.63 24.98
CA ILE A 99 1.35 7.20 24.37
C ILE A 99 0.92 8.48 25.11
N THR A 100 0.99 8.49 26.45
CA THR A 100 0.68 9.67 27.28
C THR A 100 1.66 10.80 26.97
N ARG A 101 2.95 10.50 26.79
CA ARG A 101 3.97 11.45 26.38
C ARG A 101 3.61 12.09 25.03
N LEU A 102 3.30 11.28 24.02
CA LEU A 102 2.93 11.74 22.70
C LEU A 102 1.64 12.58 22.70
N ALA A 103 0.60 12.12 23.40
CA ALA A 103 -0.65 12.87 23.52
C ALA A 103 -0.44 14.23 24.17
N THR A 104 0.40 14.30 25.21
CA THR A 104 0.70 15.56 25.90
C THR A 104 1.50 16.53 25.04
N LEU A 105 2.53 16.02 24.34
CA LEU A 105 3.30 16.83 23.38
C LEU A 105 2.40 17.29 22.24
N THR A 106 1.53 16.44 21.70
CA THR A 106 0.54 16.80 20.67
C THR A 106 -0.36 17.94 21.15
N ARG A 107 -0.86 17.88 22.39
CA ARG A 107 -1.65 18.94 22.98
C ARG A 107 -0.87 20.25 23.06
N MET A 108 0.40 20.20 23.49
CA MET A 108 1.26 21.38 23.58
C MET A 108 1.52 22.00 22.19
N ILE A 109 1.73 21.15 21.17
CA ILE A 109 1.91 21.58 19.79
C ILE A 109 0.64 22.25 19.25
N LEU A 110 -0.53 21.66 19.45
CA LEU A 110 -1.80 22.22 19.03
C LEU A 110 -2.14 23.55 19.78
N ALA A 111 -1.68 23.69 21.02
CA ALA A 111 -1.86 24.92 21.81
C ALA A 111 -0.88 26.02 21.40
N ALA A 112 0.28 25.70 20.81
CA ALA A 112 1.29 26.64 20.35
C ALA A 112 0.99 27.30 18.99
N ASP A 113 -0.23 27.24 18.53
CA ASP A 113 -0.78 27.47 17.18
C ASP A 113 -0.51 28.85 16.54
N SER A 114 0.06 29.82 17.23
CA SER A 114 0.40 31.13 16.64
C SER A 114 1.55 31.06 15.60
N ALA A 115 2.31 29.94 15.55
CA ALA A 115 3.46 29.78 14.67
C ALA A 115 3.18 28.85 13.47
N PHE A 116 2.20 27.96 13.60
CA PHE A 116 1.88 26.93 12.59
C PHE A 116 0.36 26.86 12.40
N HIS A 117 -0.20 27.77 11.60
CA HIS A 117 -1.63 27.85 11.36
C HIS A 117 -2.19 26.55 10.76
N ASN A 118 -3.24 26.01 11.37
CA ASN A 118 -4.05 24.90 10.87
C ASN A 118 -3.38 23.49 10.82
N GLN A 119 -2.64 23.10 11.85
CA GLN A 119 -2.18 21.70 11.90
C GLN A 119 -3.33 20.74 12.22
N THR A 120 -3.35 19.62 11.47
CA THR A 120 -4.23 18.51 11.80
C THR A 120 -3.71 17.76 13.01
N LEU A 121 -4.58 16.97 13.67
CA LEU A 121 -4.19 16.11 14.79
C LEU A 121 -3.07 15.14 14.39
N GLU A 122 -3.13 14.58 13.18
CA GLU A 122 -2.12 13.70 12.61
C GLU A 122 -0.75 14.40 12.50
N GLN A 123 -0.71 15.59 11.91
CA GLN A 123 0.53 16.37 11.77
C GLN A 123 1.13 16.71 13.13
N ALA A 124 0.30 17.13 14.09
CA ALA A 124 0.75 17.43 15.44
C ALA A 124 1.28 16.19 16.16
N TRP A 125 0.69 15.01 15.91
CA TRP A 125 1.17 13.74 16.46
C TRP A 125 2.52 13.33 15.86
N PHE A 126 2.71 13.43 14.55
CA PHE A 126 4.02 13.18 13.91
C PHE A 126 5.11 14.14 14.40
N LEU A 127 4.77 15.40 14.58
CA LEU A 127 5.70 16.38 15.16
C LEU A 127 6.04 16.04 16.62
N ALA A 128 5.06 15.63 17.41
CA ALA A 128 5.25 15.19 18.78
C ALA A 128 6.19 13.95 18.84
N GLN A 129 6.02 13.01 17.94
CA GLN A 129 6.91 11.85 17.80
C GLN A 129 8.34 12.28 17.52
N SER A 130 8.52 13.05 16.45
CA SER A 130 9.85 13.54 16.05
C SER A 130 10.53 14.37 17.15
N LEU A 131 9.74 15.08 17.94
CA LEU A 131 10.22 15.88 19.07
C LEU A 131 10.65 14.97 20.25
N ALA A 132 9.86 13.91 20.50
CA ALA A 132 10.21 12.90 21.50
C ALA A 132 11.51 12.17 21.14
N ASP A 133 11.70 11.84 19.85
CA ASP A 133 12.91 11.20 19.35
C ASP A 133 14.15 12.10 19.51
N LEU A 134 14.01 13.40 19.24
CA LEU A 134 15.08 14.38 19.47
C LEU A 134 15.46 14.49 20.94
N MET A 135 14.46 14.53 21.84
CA MET A 135 14.74 14.54 23.28
C MET A 135 15.46 13.27 23.74
N ASP A 136 15.01 12.11 23.27
CA ASP A 136 15.62 10.83 23.59
C ASP A 136 17.06 10.73 23.07
N GLU A 137 17.33 11.25 21.88
CA GLU A 137 18.67 11.31 21.30
C GLU A 137 19.59 12.21 22.14
N ALA A 138 19.11 13.41 22.51
CA ALA A 138 19.87 14.34 23.34
C ALA A 138 20.15 13.77 24.74
N GLU A 139 19.16 13.17 25.40
CA GLU A 139 19.32 12.54 26.71
C GLU A 139 20.35 11.40 26.66
N ARG A 140 20.32 10.52 25.64
CA ARG A 140 21.32 9.46 25.47
C ARG A 140 22.74 9.97 25.28
N MET A 141 22.88 11.14 24.65
CA MET A 141 24.17 11.80 24.46
C MET A 141 24.59 12.64 25.69
N GLY A 142 23.72 12.79 26.69
CA GLY A 142 23.98 13.63 27.87
C GLY A 142 23.94 15.13 27.57
N ILE A 143 23.21 15.54 26.54
CA ILE A 143 23.10 16.93 26.09
C ILE A 143 21.89 17.59 26.74
N ASP A 144 22.10 18.70 27.42
CA ASP A 144 21.00 19.56 27.88
C ASP A 144 20.58 20.53 26.77
N LEU A 145 19.42 20.22 26.15
CA LEU A 145 18.87 21.05 25.07
C LEU A 145 18.51 22.47 25.57
N HIS A 146 18.16 22.65 26.84
CA HIS A 146 17.81 23.95 27.40
C HIS A 146 19.01 24.90 27.43
N GLU A 147 20.17 24.36 27.82
CA GLU A 147 21.41 25.14 27.91
C GLU A 147 22.08 25.31 26.52
N GLN A 148 22.10 24.27 25.72
CA GLN A 148 22.91 24.20 24.50
C GLN A 148 22.27 24.90 23.28
N LEU A 149 20.94 24.76 23.10
CA LEU A 149 20.24 25.30 21.91
C LEU A 149 20.36 26.82 21.76
N PRO A 150 20.22 27.64 22.81
CA PRO A 150 20.37 29.09 22.68
C PRO A 150 21.77 29.52 22.21
N HIS A 151 22.80 28.80 22.59
CA HIS A 151 24.20 29.09 22.23
C HIS A 151 24.59 28.56 20.84
N ALA A 152 23.87 27.59 20.32
CA ALA A 152 24.15 26.99 19.02
C ALA A 152 23.69 27.85 17.84
N VAL A 153 22.73 28.73 18.04
CA VAL A 153 22.13 29.60 17.03
C VAL A 153 22.85 30.94 16.97
N GLN A 154 23.47 31.26 15.82
CA GLN A 154 24.04 32.57 15.58
C GLN A 154 22.94 33.63 15.31
N GLU A 155 23.15 34.88 15.77
CA GLU A 155 22.18 35.97 15.68
C GLU A 155 21.73 36.33 14.23
N ASP A 156 22.46 35.92 13.23
CA ASP A 156 22.23 36.27 11.83
C ASP A 156 21.20 35.37 11.09
N PHE A 157 20.74 34.29 11.66
CA PHE A 157 19.71 33.46 11.06
C PHE A 157 18.31 33.95 11.45
N ALA A 158 17.81 34.88 10.62
CA ALA A 158 16.57 35.61 10.70
C ALA A 158 15.29 34.78 11.07
N LYS A 159 14.20 35.45 11.19
CA LYS A 159 12.78 35.14 11.47
C LYS A 159 12.32 33.67 11.49
N HIS A 160 12.78 32.81 10.58
CA HIS A 160 12.40 31.38 10.52
C HIS A 160 12.89 30.60 11.75
N TRP A 161 14.10 30.85 12.20
CA TRP A 161 14.68 30.23 13.41
C TRP A 161 14.03 30.70 14.69
N GLN A 162 13.55 31.93 14.77
CA GLN A 162 12.81 32.38 15.94
C GLN A 162 11.50 31.61 16.12
N HIS A 163 10.84 31.19 15.03
CA HIS A 163 9.67 30.33 15.09
C HIS A 163 10.04 28.93 15.56
N THR A 164 11.11 28.33 15.03
CA THR A 164 11.60 27.02 15.46
C THR A 164 12.02 27.03 16.93
N LEU A 165 12.74 28.06 17.40
CA LEU A 165 13.12 28.20 18.81
C LEU A 165 11.91 28.37 19.74
N ARG A 166 10.88 29.11 19.35
CA ARG A 166 9.62 29.19 20.11
C ARG A 166 8.96 27.84 20.23
N PHE A 167 8.97 27.07 19.16
CA PHE A 167 8.45 25.71 19.18
C PHE A 167 9.31 24.78 20.07
N LEU A 168 10.62 24.87 19.96
CA LEU A 168 11.55 24.12 20.81
C LEU A 168 11.46 24.54 22.30
N SER A 169 10.87 25.70 22.62
CA SER A 169 10.57 26.09 24.01
C SER A 169 9.57 25.14 24.67
N ILE A 170 8.75 24.42 23.87
CA ILE A 170 7.90 23.34 24.38
C ILE A 170 8.76 22.32 25.11
N VAL A 171 9.86 21.90 24.47
CA VAL A 171 10.76 20.85 24.99
C VAL A 171 11.67 21.39 26.08
N THR A 172 12.18 22.60 25.91
CA THR A 172 13.19 23.14 26.82
C THR A 172 12.60 23.76 28.11
N GLN A 173 11.34 24.22 28.05
CA GLN A 173 10.71 24.92 29.19
C GLN A 173 9.40 24.26 29.67
N HIS A 174 8.45 24.05 28.75
CA HIS A 174 7.10 23.60 29.12
C HIS A 174 7.06 22.11 29.49
N TRP A 175 7.78 21.27 28.76
CA TRP A 175 7.82 19.84 29.01
C TRP A 175 8.49 19.46 30.34
N PRO A 176 9.70 19.96 30.66
CA PRO A 176 10.33 19.67 31.97
C PRO A 176 9.47 20.13 33.15
N LYS A 177 8.85 21.32 33.03
CA LYS A 177 7.95 21.84 34.08
C LYS A 177 6.75 20.91 34.27
N TRP A 178 6.13 20.48 33.18
CA TRP A 178 4.99 19.58 33.25
C TRP A 178 5.35 18.22 33.85
N LEU A 179 6.50 17.65 33.46
CA LEU A 179 6.99 16.39 34.06
C LEU A 179 7.19 16.52 35.55
N HIS A 180 7.79 17.61 36.00
CA HIS A 180 7.99 17.88 37.42
C HIS A 180 6.65 18.00 38.17
N GLU A 181 5.67 18.69 37.59
CA GLU A 181 4.33 18.80 38.18
C GLU A 181 3.61 17.46 38.27
N GLN A 182 3.85 16.52 37.36
CA GLN A 182 3.29 15.17 37.36
C GLN A 182 4.09 14.19 38.24
N GLY A 183 5.26 14.58 38.76
CA GLY A 183 6.15 13.68 39.48
C GLY A 183 6.62 12.50 38.63
N ALA A 184 6.88 12.74 37.33
CA ALA A 184 7.28 11.74 36.36
C ALA A 184 8.60 12.10 35.65
N MET A 185 9.22 11.12 34.99
CA MET A 185 10.44 11.30 34.18
C MET A 185 10.24 10.85 32.77
N ASN A 186 11.06 11.36 31.84
CA ASN A 186 11.19 10.74 30.52
C ASN A 186 11.69 9.30 30.63
N PRO A 187 11.22 8.39 29.77
CA PRO A 187 11.64 6.98 29.80
C PRO A 187 13.16 6.82 29.68
N VAL A 188 13.80 7.55 28.76
CA VAL A 188 15.26 7.50 28.58
C VAL A 188 15.99 8.10 29.79
N ALA A 189 15.56 9.24 30.30
CA ALA A 189 16.16 9.86 31.50
C ALA A 189 16.13 8.92 32.71
N ARG A 190 14.99 8.22 32.91
CA ARG A 190 14.88 7.24 34.00
C ARG A 190 15.81 6.05 33.80
N GLN A 191 15.90 5.53 32.57
CA GLN A 191 16.81 4.45 32.23
C GLN A 191 18.28 4.84 32.50
N LEU A 192 18.66 6.07 32.14
CA LEU A 192 20.01 6.59 32.42
C LEU A 192 20.27 6.76 33.91
N ALA A 193 19.28 7.21 34.68
CA ALA A 193 19.39 7.30 36.16
C ALA A 193 19.63 5.92 36.79
N LEU A 194 18.90 4.90 36.34
CA LEU A 194 19.11 3.52 36.80
C LEU A 194 20.50 2.98 36.42
N LEU A 195 20.98 3.31 35.23
CA LEU A 195 22.34 2.93 34.81
C LEU A 195 23.42 3.60 35.65
N ARG A 196 23.26 4.90 35.95
CA ARG A 196 24.20 5.60 36.85
C ARG A 196 24.21 5.01 38.27
N MET A 197 23.03 4.63 38.78
CA MET A 197 22.98 3.88 40.05
C MET A 197 23.72 2.55 39.97
N GLN A 198 23.58 1.82 38.91
CA GLN A 198 24.29 0.58 38.68
C GLN A 198 25.80 0.80 38.56
N VAL A 199 26.24 1.87 37.91
CA VAL A 199 27.65 2.27 37.83
C VAL A 199 28.21 2.56 39.22
N ALA A 200 27.48 3.30 40.05
CA ALA A 200 27.87 3.56 41.44
C ALA A 200 28.03 2.27 42.27
N ILE A 201 27.15 1.30 42.05
CA ILE A 201 27.25 -0.04 42.69
C ILE A 201 28.51 -0.75 42.25
N TRP A 202 28.84 -0.75 40.93
CA TRP A 202 30.08 -1.36 40.47
C TRP A 202 31.34 -0.70 41.02
N GLN A 203 31.34 0.62 41.13
CA GLN A 203 32.45 1.37 41.75
C GLN A 203 32.61 1.01 43.24
N GLN A 204 31.51 0.82 43.96
CA GLN A 204 31.54 0.37 45.37
C GLN A 204 31.97 -1.10 45.44
N GLN A 205 31.52 -1.97 44.55
CA GLN A 205 31.94 -3.37 44.48
C GLN A 205 33.44 -3.50 44.17
N ALA A 206 34.01 -2.63 43.36
CA ALA A 206 35.43 -2.60 43.10
C ALA A 206 36.27 -2.43 44.39
N LEU A 207 35.73 -1.81 45.46
CA LEU A 207 36.35 -1.60 46.76
C LEU A 207 36.05 -2.71 47.77
N GLN A 208 34.79 -3.26 47.72
CA GLN A 208 34.30 -4.18 48.77
C GLN A 208 34.42 -5.66 48.38
N ALA A 209 34.27 -5.97 47.10
CA ALA A 209 34.30 -7.31 46.53
C ALA A 209 35.12 -7.32 45.21
N PRO A 210 36.43 -7.09 45.26
CA PRO A 210 37.27 -6.94 44.10
C PRO A 210 37.37 -8.20 43.24
N ASP A 211 37.02 -9.36 43.76
CA ASP A 211 37.10 -10.66 43.06
C ASP A 211 35.88 -10.96 42.18
N HIS A 212 34.81 -10.13 42.22
CA HIS A 212 33.63 -10.34 41.41
C HIS A 212 33.84 -9.81 39.98
N PRO A 213 33.94 -10.67 38.96
CA PRO A 213 34.26 -10.23 37.59
C PRO A 213 33.06 -9.52 36.96
N ILE A 214 33.33 -8.39 36.28
CA ILE A 214 32.36 -7.63 35.49
C ILE A 214 32.89 -7.46 34.06
N TRP A 215 32.28 -8.12 33.11
CA TRP A 215 32.67 -8.07 31.72
C TRP A 215 31.64 -7.30 30.88
N ALA A 216 32.12 -6.38 30.03
CA ALA A 216 31.30 -5.69 29.04
C ALA A 216 31.69 -6.15 27.64
N ALA A 217 30.74 -6.65 26.87
CA ALA A 217 31.07 -7.24 25.57
C ALA A 217 30.15 -6.75 24.46
N GLY A 218 30.74 -6.46 23.28
CA GLY A 218 29.99 -6.17 22.07
C GLY A 218 29.51 -4.71 21.89
N PHE A 219 30.08 -3.78 22.66
CA PHE A 219 29.76 -2.35 22.54
C PHE A 219 30.59 -1.70 21.43
N THR A 220 29.90 -0.88 20.61
CA THR A 220 30.51 -0.19 19.46
C THR A 220 30.11 1.28 19.36
N ASN A 221 29.29 1.78 20.28
CA ASN A 221 28.73 3.14 20.25
C ASN A 221 29.38 4.03 21.31
N THR A 222 29.34 5.34 21.07
CA THR A 222 29.89 6.39 21.93
C THR A 222 28.81 7.13 22.73
N LEU A 223 27.71 6.47 23.10
CA LEU A 223 26.72 7.08 23.97
C LEU A 223 27.32 7.41 25.34
N SER A 224 27.06 8.61 25.87
CA SER A 224 27.62 9.11 27.13
C SER A 224 27.43 8.10 28.27
N SER A 225 26.24 7.55 28.38
CA SER A 225 25.94 6.52 29.40
C SER A 225 26.71 5.21 29.21
N THR A 226 26.96 4.82 27.98
CA THR A 226 27.78 3.64 27.69
C THR A 226 29.24 3.88 28.11
N ILE A 227 29.77 5.06 27.77
CA ILE A 227 31.12 5.47 28.16
C ILE A 227 31.27 5.49 29.68
N GLU A 228 30.28 6.08 30.44
CA GLU A 228 30.25 6.08 31.90
C GLU A 228 30.32 4.64 32.46
N ALA A 229 29.50 3.73 31.93
CA ALA A 229 29.46 2.34 32.35
C ALA A 229 30.77 1.58 32.05
N LEU A 230 31.30 1.73 30.86
CA LEU A 230 32.55 1.09 30.43
C LEU A 230 33.74 1.63 31.21
N SER A 231 33.78 2.94 31.52
CA SER A 231 34.82 3.56 32.35
C SER A 231 34.82 3.01 33.77
N ALA A 232 33.64 2.80 34.38
CA ALA A 232 33.52 2.19 35.69
C ALA A 232 34.02 0.73 35.65
N ILE A 233 33.71 -0.02 34.64
CA ILE A 233 34.18 -1.41 34.45
C ILE A 233 35.71 -1.44 34.25
N LEU A 234 36.29 -0.49 33.53
CA LEU A 234 37.74 -0.38 33.40
C LEU A 234 38.49 -0.14 34.72
N THR A 235 37.88 0.59 35.65
CA THR A 235 38.47 0.84 36.97
C THR A 235 38.29 -0.33 37.94
N HIS A 236 37.42 -1.29 37.60
CA HIS A 236 37.18 -2.47 38.45
C HIS A 236 38.39 -3.46 38.33
N PRO A 237 38.92 -4.04 39.42
CA PRO A 237 40.07 -4.97 39.42
C PRO A 237 39.88 -6.17 38.46
N GLN A 238 38.68 -6.74 38.43
CA GLN A 238 38.27 -7.86 37.56
C GLN A 238 37.40 -7.39 36.39
N GLY A 239 37.50 -6.11 36.02
CA GLY A 239 36.78 -5.53 34.89
C GLY A 239 37.43 -5.88 33.56
N HIS A 240 36.58 -6.23 32.53
CA HIS A 240 37.05 -6.58 31.20
C HIS A 240 36.14 -6.03 30.14
N ILE A 241 36.69 -5.39 29.11
CA ILE A 241 35.92 -4.94 27.94
C ILE A 241 36.34 -5.75 26.73
N ILE A 242 35.34 -6.27 26.00
CA ILE A 242 35.53 -7.11 24.83
C ILE A 242 34.88 -6.45 23.60
N PHE A 243 35.72 -5.99 22.66
CA PHE A 243 35.27 -5.33 21.44
C PHE A 243 34.95 -6.34 20.34
N PRO A 244 33.91 -6.13 19.52
CA PRO A 244 33.60 -6.96 18.37
C PRO A 244 34.35 -6.47 17.14
N GLY A 245 35.26 -7.25 16.59
CA GLY A 245 35.89 -6.99 15.30
C GLY A 245 36.72 -5.69 15.22
N LEU A 246 37.33 -5.25 16.30
CA LEU A 246 38.25 -4.11 16.26
C LEU A 246 39.48 -4.45 15.35
N ASP A 247 39.78 -3.59 14.38
CA ASP A 247 40.91 -3.73 13.51
C ASP A 247 42.20 -3.35 14.25
N ILE A 248 43.04 -4.35 14.51
CA ILE A 248 44.37 -4.19 15.14
C ILE A 248 45.51 -4.26 14.11
N THR A 249 45.21 -4.42 12.81
CA THR A 249 46.18 -4.62 11.75
C THR A 249 46.54 -3.35 10.98
N THR A 250 45.60 -2.46 10.81
CA THR A 250 45.80 -1.15 10.18
C THR A 250 46.76 -0.29 11.04
N SER A 251 47.66 0.47 10.41
CA SER A 251 48.60 1.35 11.16
C SER A 251 47.81 2.42 11.96
N ASP A 252 48.37 2.87 13.08
CA ASP A 252 47.71 3.87 13.95
C ASP A 252 47.51 5.19 13.21
N GLU A 253 48.40 5.58 12.30
CA GLU A 253 48.28 6.79 11.48
C GLU A 253 47.02 6.73 10.59
N ILE A 254 46.80 5.59 9.91
CA ILE A 254 45.62 5.40 9.06
C ILE A 254 44.35 5.28 9.92
N PHE A 255 44.43 4.50 11.01
CA PHE A 255 43.29 4.28 11.88
C PHE A 255 42.74 5.59 12.50
N ASN A 256 43.65 6.46 12.95
CA ASN A 256 43.25 7.77 13.51
C ASN A 256 42.74 8.76 12.45
N ALA A 257 43.11 8.55 11.17
CA ALA A 257 42.64 9.39 10.06
C ALA A 257 41.39 8.86 9.33
N LEU A 258 40.72 7.85 9.85
CA LEU A 258 39.53 7.27 9.24
C LEU A 258 38.33 8.28 9.28
N PRO A 259 37.55 8.39 8.20
CA PRO A 259 36.34 9.24 8.18
C PRO A 259 35.23 8.60 9.02
N ASP A 260 34.30 9.42 9.49
CA ASP A 260 33.15 8.97 10.32
C ASP A 260 32.27 7.93 9.62
N THR A 261 32.26 7.90 8.29
CA THR A 261 31.56 6.87 7.48
C THR A 261 32.26 5.50 7.47
N HIS A 262 33.46 5.40 8.07
CA HIS A 262 34.21 4.15 8.09
C HIS A 262 33.69 3.17 9.16
N PRO A 263 33.68 1.83 8.92
CA PRO A 263 33.21 0.82 9.88
C PRO A 263 33.89 0.87 11.25
N GLN A 264 35.15 1.34 11.33
CA GLN A 264 35.93 1.41 12.58
C GLN A 264 35.88 2.77 13.27
N ALA A 265 35.19 3.77 12.69
CA ALA A 265 35.16 5.13 13.25
C ALA A 265 34.55 5.17 14.65
N SER A 266 33.40 4.54 14.85
CA SER A 266 32.76 4.49 16.18
C SER A 266 33.62 3.80 17.25
N MET A 267 34.42 2.80 16.86
CA MET A 267 35.35 2.16 17.78
C MET A 267 36.59 3.01 18.08
N ARG A 268 37.11 3.75 17.10
CA ARG A 268 38.14 4.78 17.32
C ARG A 268 37.64 5.79 18.35
N ASP A 269 36.48 6.36 18.13
CA ASP A 269 35.89 7.37 19.01
C ASP A 269 35.61 6.80 20.43
N LEU A 270 35.23 5.52 20.51
CA LEU A 270 35.02 4.84 21.80
C LEU A 270 36.36 4.63 22.55
N LEU A 271 37.43 4.22 21.86
CA LEU A 271 38.75 4.08 22.47
C LEU A 271 39.27 5.43 22.96
N ASP A 272 39.13 6.49 22.18
CA ASP A 272 39.49 7.85 22.55
C ASP A 272 38.70 8.34 23.77
N ALA A 273 37.37 8.13 23.80
CA ALA A 273 36.52 8.49 24.93
C ALA A 273 36.87 7.75 26.22
N LEU A 274 37.33 6.49 26.12
CA LEU A 274 37.80 5.69 27.23
C LEU A 274 39.25 5.99 27.60
N ASN A 275 39.94 6.85 26.83
CA ASN A 275 41.36 7.16 26.96
C ASN A 275 42.28 5.90 26.94
N VAL A 276 41.97 4.99 25.99
CA VAL A 276 42.64 3.71 25.86
C VAL A 276 43.37 3.61 24.51
N LYS A 277 44.64 3.20 24.53
CA LYS A 277 45.43 2.93 23.30
C LYS A 277 45.02 1.59 22.69
N ARG A 278 44.84 1.55 21.37
CA ARG A 278 44.52 0.33 20.61
C ARG A 278 45.58 -0.77 20.83
N SER A 279 46.85 -0.40 21.00
CA SER A 279 47.96 -1.33 21.32
C SER A 279 47.76 -2.12 22.62
N ASN A 280 46.92 -1.67 23.53
CA ASN A 280 46.60 -2.33 24.80
C ASN A 280 45.53 -3.41 24.68
N VAL A 281 44.87 -3.53 23.50
CA VAL A 281 43.80 -4.49 23.24
C VAL A 281 44.40 -5.83 22.80
N THR A 282 44.12 -6.89 23.52
CA THR A 282 44.57 -8.25 23.22
C THR A 282 43.63 -8.99 22.30
N LEU A 283 44.12 -9.81 21.40
CA LEU A 283 43.29 -10.63 20.51
C LEU A 283 42.88 -11.92 21.21
N TRP A 284 41.53 -12.18 21.21
CA TRP A 284 40.99 -13.46 21.69
C TRP A 284 40.59 -14.34 20.49
N GLY A 285 41.02 -15.60 20.55
CA GLY A 285 40.69 -16.63 19.56
C GLY A 285 41.89 -17.56 19.34
N SER A 286 41.65 -18.80 18.97
CA SER A 286 42.70 -19.81 18.80
C SER A 286 43.51 -19.71 17.49
N SER A 287 43.01 -18.91 16.51
CA SER A 287 43.72 -18.64 15.26
C SER A 287 44.24 -17.23 15.28
N ALA A 288 45.56 -17.07 15.35
CA ALA A 288 46.25 -15.79 15.25
C ALA A 288 46.15 -15.16 13.84
N GLU A 289 45.52 -15.86 12.91
CA GLU A 289 45.35 -15.40 11.53
C GLU A 289 43.95 -14.80 11.32
N ILE A 290 43.93 -13.52 11.00
CA ILE A 290 42.73 -12.85 10.50
C ILE A 290 42.38 -13.52 9.18
N SER A 291 41.11 -13.91 8.99
CA SER A 291 40.68 -14.56 7.76
C SER A 291 40.93 -13.66 6.54
N GLU A 292 41.35 -14.26 5.40
CA GLU A 292 41.56 -13.53 4.15
C GLU A 292 40.35 -12.62 3.80
N ARG A 293 39.13 -13.08 4.04
CA ARG A 293 37.88 -12.30 3.82
C ARG A 293 37.86 -11.04 4.69
N THR A 294 38.10 -11.16 6.00
CA THR A 294 38.12 -10.03 6.93
C THR A 294 39.21 -9.03 6.59
N ALA A 295 40.42 -9.51 6.26
CA ALA A 295 41.52 -8.66 5.81
C ALA A 295 41.20 -7.93 4.49
N THR A 296 40.55 -8.62 3.56
CA THR A 296 40.13 -8.02 2.28
C THR A 296 39.02 -6.96 2.51
N LEU A 297 38.05 -7.23 3.38
CA LEU A 297 36.99 -6.25 3.72
C LEU A 297 37.58 -5.01 4.40
N SER A 298 38.51 -5.18 5.33
CA SER A 298 39.20 -4.04 5.94
C SER A 298 39.87 -3.17 4.86
N GLN A 299 40.57 -3.75 3.88
CA GLN A 299 41.15 -3.01 2.77
C GLN A 299 40.13 -2.34 1.86
N ILE A 300 39.01 -3.03 1.51
CA ILE A 300 37.94 -2.46 0.70
C ILE A 300 37.36 -1.20 1.34
N MET A 301 37.17 -1.19 2.66
CA MET A 301 36.58 -0.07 3.38
C MET A 301 37.54 1.11 3.57
N LEU A 302 38.88 0.92 3.56
CA LEU A 302 39.82 2.03 3.66
C LEU A 302 39.61 3.06 2.54
N PRO A 303 39.82 4.36 2.76
CA PRO A 303 39.91 5.35 1.69
C PRO A 303 40.80 4.89 0.55
N SER A 304 40.44 5.09 -0.70
CA SER A 304 41.11 4.51 -1.88
C SER A 304 42.58 4.88 -2.00
N LYS A 305 43.02 5.99 -1.39
CA LYS A 305 44.44 6.39 -1.30
C LYS A 305 45.30 5.43 -0.45
N PHE A 306 44.67 4.64 0.43
CA PHE A 306 45.33 3.67 1.31
C PHE A 306 45.17 2.22 0.85
N TRP A 307 44.60 2.00 -0.32
CA TRP A 307 44.44 0.65 -0.85
C TRP A 307 45.79 0.02 -1.20
N ASP A 308 46.06 -1.16 -0.62
CA ASP A 308 47.19 -2.01 -1.05
C ASP A 308 46.86 -2.67 -2.39
N ARG A 309 47.53 -2.24 -3.44
CA ARG A 309 47.36 -2.77 -4.81
C ARG A 309 48.40 -3.83 -5.20
N SER A 310 49.30 -4.12 -4.31
CA SER A 310 50.39 -5.05 -4.56
C SER A 310 50.03 -6.50 -4.24
N THR A 311 49.16 -6.72 -3.25
CA THR A 311 48.80 -8.04 -2.77
C THR A 311 47.47 -8.45 -3.32
N PRO A 312 47.36 -9.50 -4.16
CA PRO A 312 46.09 -10.03 -4.65
C PRO A 312 45.13 -10.39 -3.51
N ARG A 313 43.91 -9.95 -3.59
CA ARG A 313 42.89 -10.15 -2.57
C ARG A 313 41.67 -10.84 -3.14
N LYS A 314 41.00 -11.65 -2.30
CA LYS A 314 39.75 -12.36 -2.64
C LYS A 314 38.73 -12.26 -1.48
N LEU A 315 37.46 -12.54 -1.78
CA LEU A 315 36.40 -12.70 -0.80
C LEU A 315 35.96 -14.17 -0.77
N PRO A 316 36.71 -15.07 -0.12
CA PRO A 316 36.37 -16.49 -0.09
C PRO A 316 35.03 -16.72 0.59
N GLY A 317 34.18 -17.62 0.01
CA GLY A 317 32.86 -17.94 0.54
C GLY A 317 31.80 -16.85 0.33
N VAL A 318 32.09 -15.80 -0.45
CA VAL A 318 31.12 -14.77 -0.84
C VAL A 318 30.68 -15.02 -2.28
N SER A 319 29.39 -14.97 -2.53
CA SER A 319 28.78 -15.07 -3.85
C SER A 319 27.74 -13.96 -4.07
N ARG A 320 27.32 -13.76 -5.30
CA ARG A 320 26.41 -12.68 -5.68
C ARG A 320 25.17 -13.22 -6.38
N ILE A 321 24.02 -12.64 -6.04
CA ILE A 321 22.77 -12.72 -6.79
C ILE A 321 22.52 -11.34 -7.38
N GLU A 322 22.48 -11.25 -8.70
CA GLU A 322 22.10 -10.06 -9.44
C GLU A 322 20.97 -10.42 -10.39
N VAL A 323 19.81 -9.83 -10.16
CA VAL A 323 18.57 -10.16 -10.88
C VAL A 323 17.91 -8.91 -11.42
N ARG A 324 16.90 -9.12 -12.28
CA ARG A 324 16.26 -8.01 -12.96
C ARG A 324 15.40 -7.16 -11.99
N ASN A 325 14.63 -7.77 -11.13
CA ASN A 325 13.69 -7.09 -10.25
C ASN A 325 13.62 -7.73 -8.86
N ASP A 326 12.94 -7.06 -7.95
CA ASP A 326 12.77 -7.47 -6.55
C ASP A 326 11.97 -8.77 -6.36
N GLN A 327 11.10 -9.13 -7.31
CA GLN A 327 10.39 -10.42 -7.28
C GLN A 327 11.31 -11.60 -7.62
N GLU A 328 12.15 -11.44 -8.63
CA GLU A 328 13.19 -12.43 -8.96
C GLU A 328 14.22 -12.56 -7.83
N GLU A 329 14.54 -11.45 -7.15
CA GLU A 329 15.41 -11.44 -5.97
C GLU A 329 14.81 -12.28 -4.84
N ALA A 330 13.54 -12.06 -4.50
CA ALA A 330 12.85 -12.82 -3.47
C ALA A 330 12.75 -14.31 -3.82
N MET A 331 12.49 -14.65 -5.07
CA MET A 331 12.45 -16.03 -5.55
C MET A 331 13.82 -16.70 -5.45
N ALA A 332 14.88 -16.05 -5.90
CA ALA A 332 16.24 -16.61 -5.81
C ALA A 332 16.66 -16.85 -4.36
N ILE A 333 16.37 -15.91 -3.47
CA ILE A 333 16.65 -16.02 -2.03
C ILE A 333 15.85 -17.18 -1.41
N SER A 334 14.56 -17.28 -1.71
CA SER A 334 13.71 -18.33 -1.14
C SER A 334 14.13 -19.73 -1.60
N MET A 335 14.54 -19.89 -2.87
CA MET A 335 15.10 -21.13 -3.39
C MET A 335 16.45 -21.49 -2.75
N LEU A 336 17.31 -20.49 -2.50
CA LEU A 336 18.56 -20.67 -1.78
C LEU A 336 18.27 -21.18 -0.35
N ILE A 337 17.36 -20.53 0.37
CA ILE A 337 16.96 -20.94 1.71
C ILE A 337 16.41 -22.38 1.69
N ARG A 338 15.51 -22.68 0.74
CA ARG A 338 14.95 -24.03 0.60
C ARG A 338 16.03 -25.09 0.34
N ASN A 339 16.97 -24.79 -0.55
CA ASN A 339 18.11 -25.66 -0.83
C ASN A 339 19.02 -25.87 0.39
N ALA A 340 19.32 -24.80 1.10
CA ALA A 340 20.17 -24.87 2.29
C ALA A 340 19.56 -25.70 3.42
N LEU A 341 18.24 -25.76 3.51
CA LEU A 341 17.52 -26.57 4.50
C LEU A 341 17.63 -28.08 4.28
N GLU A 342 18.07 -28.53 3.10
CA GLU A 342 18.41 -29.94 2.84
C GLU A 342 19.59 -30.42 3.70
N ILE A 343 20.47 -29.50 4.12
CA ILE A 343 21.59 -29.83 5.00
C ILE A 343 21.10 -29.78 6.46
N PRO A 344 21.19 -30.88 7.22
CA PRO A 344 20.79 -30.92 8.62
C PRO A 344 21.54 -29.89 9.45
N HIS A 345 20.82 -29.27 10.41
CA HIS A 345 21.35 -28.31 11.39
C HIS A 345 21.84 -26.98 10.84
N GLN A 346 21.91 -26.78 9.52
CA GLN A 346 22.36 -25.53 8.91
C GLN A 346 21.39 -24.37 9.23
N LYS A 347 21.92 -23.29 9.76
CA LYS A 347 21.19 -22.05 10.09
C LYS A 347 21.38 -21.04 8.98
N ILE A 348 20.28 -20.43 8.56
CA ILE A 348 20.24 -19.45 7.50
C ILE A 348 19.67 -18.14 8.04
N ALA A 349 20.33 -17.01 7.78
CA ALA A 349 19.85 -15.70 8.12
C ALA A 349 19.76 -14.80 6.87
N LEU A 350 18.59 -14.28 6.64
CA LEU A 350 18.36 -13.18 5.71
C LEU A 350 18.49 -11.86 6.47
N ILE A 351 19.37 -10.99 6.02
CA ILE A 351 19.60 -9.67 6.62
C ILE A 351 19.16 -8.61 5.64
N THR A 352 18.19 -7.80 6.02
CA THR A 352 17.73 -6.69 5.18
C THR A 352 17.03 -5.62 6.00
N PRO A 353 17.34 -4.33 5.81
CA PRO A 353 16.53 -3.23 6.32
C PRO A 353 15.26 -3.00 5.49
N ASP A 354 15.16 -3.63 4.30
CA ASP A 354 14.00 -3.51 3.43
C ASP A 354 12.91 -4.52 3.78
N ARG A 355 11.86 -4.02 4.40
CA ARG A 355 10.71 -4.84 4.80
C ARG A 355 9.92 -5.43 3.63
N LYS A 356 9.90 -4.76 2.46
CA LYS A 356 9.20 -5.25 1.28
C LYS A 356 9.85 -6.53 0.74
N ILE A 357 11.18 -6.54 0.65
CA ILE A 357 11.92 -7.74 0.24
C ILE A 357 11.75 -8.88 1.27
N ALA A 358 11.80 -8.58 2.57
CA ALA A 358 11.55 -9.57 3.61
C ALA A 358 10.16 -10.21 3.49
N GLN A 359 9.12 -9.41 3.30
CA GLN A 359 7.75 -9.90 3.10
C GLN A 359 7.60 -10.73 1.83
N ARG A 360 8.22 -10.31 0.70
CA ARG A 360 8.22 -11.10 -0.54
C ARG A 360 8.90 -12.46 -0.35
N VAL A 361 10.06 -12.49 0.32
CA VAL A 361 10.75 -13.75 0.62
C VAL A 361 9.90 -14.65 1.53
N MET A 362 9.25 -14.10 2.55
CA MET A 362 8.32 -14.86 3.39
C MET A 362 7.17 -15.46 2.58
N SER A 363 6.57 -14.68 1.69
CA SER A 363 5.49 -15.14 0.82
C SER A 363 5.95 -16.27 -0.13
N GLU A 364 7.15 -16.16 -0.69
CA GLU A 364 7.71 -17.23 -1.53
C GLU A 364 8.04 -18.49 -0.72
N LEU A 365 8.50 -18.35 0.54
CA LEU A 365 8.78 -19.48 1.43
C LEU A 365 7.51 -20.24 1.84
N GLU A 366 6.36 -19.55 1.92
CA GLU A 366 5.07 -20.21 2.21
C GLU A 366 4.71 -21.30 1.18
N ARG A 367 5.21 -21.19 -0.06
CA ARG A 367 5.07 -22.23 -1.09
C ARG A 367 5.54 -23.62 -0.61
N TRP A 368 6.52 -23.64 0.28
CA TRP A 368 7.07 -24.87 0.87
C TRP A 368 6.69 -25.06 2.33
N GLY A 369 5.73 -24.27 2.83
CA GLY A 369 5.31 -24.32 4.24
C GLY A 369 6.40 -23.86 5.22
N ILE A 370 7.37 -23.06 4.75
CA ILE A 370 8.47 -22.57 5.57
C ILE A 370 8.07 -21.18 6.10
N ARG A 371 8.01 -21.04 7.41
CA ARG A 371 7.82 -19.76 8.10
C ARG A 371 9.12 -19.35 8.77
N ALA A 372 9.69 -18.22 8.37
CA ALA A 372 10.90 -17.68 8.95
C ALA A 372 10.63 -16.99 10.32
N ASP A 373 11.64 -17.03 11.21
CA ASP A 373 11.66 -16.22 12.45
C ASP A 373 12.00 -14.77 12.05
N ASP A 374 10.97 -13.97 11.80
CA ASP A 374 11.13 -12.55 11.47
C ASP A 374 11.15 -11.71 12.74
N SER A 375 12.32 -11.17 13.04
CA SER A 375 12.57 -10.39 14.24
C SER A 375 11.86 -9.05 14.26
N ALA A 376 11.62 -8.47 13.08
CA ALA A 376 10.94 -7.18 12.97
C ALA A 376 9.41 -7.28 13.16
N GLY A 377 8.85 -8.49 12.97
CA GLY A 377 7.42 -8.72 13.13
C GLY A 377 6.55 -8.04 12.07
N VAL A 378 5.24 -8.06 12.32
CA VAL A 378 4.21 -7.43 11.48
C VAL A 378 3.81 -6.09 12.08
N LEU A 379 3.64 -5.07 11.24
CA LEU A 379 3.09 -3.79 11.68
C LEU A 379 1.65 -3.99 12.19
N LEU A 380 1.30 -3.33 13.27
CA LEU A 380 -0.09 -3.38 13.76
C LEU A 380 -1.08 -2.85 12.74
N SER A 381 -0.68 -1.88 11.89
CA SER A 381 -1.50 -1.35 10.79
C SER A 381 -1.92 -2.42 9.77
N ASP A 382 -1.12 -3.48 9.61
CA ASP A 382 -1.34 -4.53 8.61
C ASP A 382 -2.15 -5.71 9.16
N THR A 383 -2.46 -5.67 10.45
CA THR A 383 -3.28 -6.71 11.08
C THR A 383 -4.75 -6.63 10.64
N PRO A 384 -5.46 -7.75 10.53
CA PRO A 384 -6.87 -7.75 10.10
C PRO A 384 -7.75 -6.83 10.96
N THR A 385 -7.55 -6.79 12.27
CA THR A 385 -8.33 -5.94 13.16
C THR A 385 -8.08 -4.46 12.92
N ALA A 386 -6.82 -4.04 12.74
CA ALA A 386 -6.49 -2.65 12.42
C ALA A 386 -7.05 -2.22 11.06
N VAL A 387 -6.95 -3.09 10.05
CA VAL A 387 -7.55 -2.85 8.73
C VAL A 387 -9.06 -2.67 8.82
N LEU A 388 -9.75 -3.49 9.64
CA LEU A 388 -11.20 -3.33 9.86
C LEU A 388 -11.53 -1.95 10.45
N LEU A 389 -10.78 -1.49 11.45
CA LEU A 389 -10.98 -0.17 12.06
C LEU A 389 -10.83 0.96 11.04
N CYS A 390 -9.81 0.88 10.19
CA CYS A 390 -9.61 1.85 9.11
C CYS A 390 -10.75 1.81 8.08
N LEU A 391 -11.21 0.62 7.69
CA LEU A 391 -12.35 0.46 6.75
C LEU A 391 -13.65 1.02 7.31
N ILE A 392 -13.90 0.93 8.62
CA ILE A 392 -15.08 1.54 9.26
C ILE A 392 -15.06 3.06 9.11
N ILE A 393 -13.90 3.69 9.40
CA ILE A 393 -13.76 5.15 9.27
C ILE A 393 -13.93 5.56 7.80
N GLN A 394 -13.28 4.84 6.89
CA GLN A 394 -13.36 5.12 5.45
C GLN A 394 -14.79 4.96 4.91
N ALA A 395 -15.54 3.94 5.36
CA ALA A 395 -16.92 3.75 4.95
C ALA A 395 -17.82 4.92 5.35
N ILE A 396 -17.58 5.54 6.52
CA ILE A 396 -18.34 6.74 6.94
C ILE A 396 -17.88 7.98 6.20
N ASP A 397 -16.57 8.16 6.07
CA ASP A 397 -15.99 9.34 5.41
C ASP A 397 -16.44 9.43 3.94
N HIS A 398 -16.54 8.31 3.27
CA HIS A 398 -17.04 8.19 1.90
C HIS A 398 -18.54 7.86 1.82
N HIS A 399 -19.30 8.07 2.89
CA HIS A 399 -20.76 7.93 2.93
C HIS A 399 -21.28 6.58 2.39
N PHE A 400 -20.60 5.48 2.79
CA PHE A 400 -20.86 4.12 2.30
C PHE A 400 -20.81 3.99 0.77
N ALA A 401 -19.86 4.67 0.14
CA ALA A 401 -19.58 4.48 -1.28
C ALA A 401 -19.46 2.98 -1.60
N PRO A 402 -19.99 2.51 -2.75
CA PRO A 402 -20.07 1.08 -3.07
C PRO A 402 -18.78 0.30 -2.91
N VAL A 403 -17.62 0.88 -3.24
CA VAL A 403 -16.31 0.23 -3.12
C VAL A 403 -15.95 0.05 -1.65
N ASP A 404 -16.09 1.10 -0.83
CA ASP A 404 -15.72 1.07 0.59
C ASP A 404 -16.66 0.16 1.39
N LEU A 405 -17.97 0.22 1.10
CA LEU A 405 -18.94 -0.67 1.71
C LEU A 405 -18.66 -2.15 1.38
N LEU A 406 -18.30 -2.45 0.14
CA LEU A 406 -17.93 -3.81 -0.26
C LEU A 406 -16.60 -4.26 0.35
N ALA A 407 -15.61 -3.39 0.45
CA ALA A 407 -14.37 -3.68 1.13
C ALA A 407 -14.62 -4.07 2.59
N LEU A 408 -15.46 -3.30 3.27
CA LEU A 408 -15.88 -3.58 4.65
C LEU A 408 -16.63 -4.92 4.75
N LEU A 409 -17.69 -5.12 3.95
CA LEU A 409 -18.53 -6.33 4.01
C LEU A 409 -17.81 -7.62 3.60
N LYS A 410 -16.76 -7.52 2.76
CA LYS A 410 -15.93 -8.65 2.34
C LYS A 410 -14.78 -8.92 3.32
N HIS A 411 -14.57 -8.06 4.30
CA HIS A 411 -13.52 -8.24 5.29
C HIS A 411 -13.74 -9.52 6.12
N PRO A 412 -12.72 -10.36 6.38
CA PRO A 412 -12.86 -11.67 7.00
C PRO A 412 -13.47 -11.63 8.41
N LEU A 413 -13.28 -10.54 9.16
CA LEU A 413 -13.84 -10.39 10.50
C LEU A 413 -15.29 -9.90 10.51
N VAL A 414 -15.83 -9.35 9.42
CA VAL A 414 -17.19 -8.83 9.38
C VAL A 414 -18.22 -9.96 9.21
N ALA A 415 -19.24 -9.96 10.05
CA ALA A 415 -20.34 -10.92 10.05
C ALA A 415 -21.70 -10.30 10.37
N CYS A 416 -21.76 -9.11 11.00
CA CYS A 416 -23.01 -8.39 11.36
C CYS A 416 -24.03 -9.26 12.12
N GLY A 417 -23.57 -10.15 13.02
CA GLY A 417 -24.42 -11.09 13.75
C GLY A 417 -24.98 -12.25 12.90
N LEU A 418 -24.40 -12.51 11.72
CA LEU A 418 -24.71 -13.62 10.83
C LEU A 418 -23.58 -14.65 10.85
N ASP A 419 -23.79 -15.80 10.17
CA ASP A 419 -22.66 -16.63 9.78
C ASP A 419 -21.77 -15.88 8.77
N PRO A 420 -20.44 -15.91 8.88
CA PRO A 420 -19.54 -15.19 7.97
C PRO A 420 -19.71 -15.56 6.48
N LYS A 421 -20.14 -16.79 6.17
CA LYS A 421 -20.42 -17.21 4.79
C LYS A 421 -21.69 -16.57 4.26
N ASP A 422 -22.74 -16.54 5.10
CA ASP A 422 -24.03 -15.93 4.75
C ASP A 422 -23.88 -14.43 4.57
N CYS A 423 -23.15 -13.77 5.46
CA CYS A 423 -22.84 -12.33 5.33
C CYS A 423 -22.15 -12.03 3.99
N ARG A 424 -21.15 -12.81 3.61
CA ARG A 424 -20.45 -12.66 2.33
C ARG A 424 -21.31 -12.95 1.12
N GLN A 425 -22.24 -13.92 1.22
CA GLN A 425 -23.19 -14.21 0.15
C GLN A 425 -24.15 -13.04 -0.04
N LEU A 426 -24.71 -12.51 1.05
CA LEU A 426 -25.59 -11.34 1.01
C LEU A 426 -24.85 -10.09 0.50
N ALA A 427 -23.58 -9.91 0.85
CA ALA A 427 -22.76 -8.82 0.31
C ALA A 427 -22.61 -8.91 -1.22
N ARG A 428 -22.42 -10.11 -1.79
CA ARG A 428 -22.39 -10.33 -3.25
C ARG A 428 -23.76 -10.05 -3.91
N GLN A 429 -24.85 -10.45 -3.27
CA GLN A 429 -26.19 -10.16 -3.77
C GLN A 429 -26.49 -8.66 -3.72
N LEU A 430 -26.07 -7.97 -2.64
CA LEU A 430 -26.15 -6.51 -2.52
C LEU A 430 -25.33 -5.81 -3.61
N GLU A 431 -24.11 -6.29 -3.89
CA GLU A 431 -23.27 -5.78 -4.96
C GLU A 431 -24.03 -5.80 -6.30
N GLN A 432 -24.58 -6.95 -6.66
CA GLN A 432 -25.25 -7.12 -7.95
C GLN A 432 -26.56 -6.35 -8.09
N SER A 433 -27.29 -6.22 -7.00
CA SER A 433 -28.66 -5.66 -7.03
C SER A 433 -28.76 -4.16 -6.76
N ALA A 434 -27.81 -3.59 -5.99
CA ALA A 434 -27.93 -2.22 -5.51
C ALA A 434 -26.68 -1.35 -5.60
N LEU A 435 -25.48 -1.95 -5.60
CA LEU A 435 -24.23 -1.17 -5.55
C LEU A 435 -23.60 -0.94 -6.92
N ARG A 436 -24.00 -1.71 -7.93
CA ARG A 436 -23.55 -1.52 -9.31
C ARG A 436 -24.42 -0.51 -10.03
N GLY A 437 -23.85 0.20 -10.98
CA GLY A 437 -24.46 1.30 -11.69
C GLY A 437 -24.22 2.65 -11.02
N ALA A 438 -25.15 3.58 -11.19
CA ALA A 438 -24.99 4.95 -10.74
C ALA A 438 -24.71 5.08 -9.24
N ALA A 439 -23.67 5.83 -8.88
CA ALA A 439 -23.30 6.10 -7.51
C ALA A 439 -24.45 6.84 -6.77
N PRO A 440 -24.63 6.59 -5.45
CA PRO A 440 -25.52 7.42 -4.65
C PRO A 440 -24.99 8.86 -4.58
N PRO A 441 -25.87 9.88 -4.36
CA PRO A 441 -25.43 11.26 -4.24
C PRO A 441 -24.40 11.44 -3.11
N ALA A 442 -23.34 12.19 -3.39
CA ALA A 442 -22.24 12.42 -2.45
C ALA A 442 -22.58 13.41 -1.31
N ASP A 443 -23.74 14.03 -1.36
CA ASP A 443 -24.23 15.02 -0.39
C ASP A 443 -25.04 14.43 0.76
N LEU A 444 -25.23 13.12 0.78
CA LEU A 444 -25.94 12.41 1.85
C LEU A 444 -25.01 12.11 3.03
N CYS A 445 -25.45 12.37 4.25
CA CYS A 445 -24.76 11.82 5.42
C CYS A 445 -24.87 10.28 5.46
N ALA A 446 -23.96 9.62 6.19
CA ALA A 446 -23.86 8.17 6.22
C ALA A 446 -25.19 7.44 6.52
N LEU A 447 -25.98 7.95 7.47
CA LEU A 447 -27.28 7.37 7.80
C LEU A 447 -28.27 7.45 6.62
N LYS A 448 -28.33 8.61 5.94
CA LYS A 448 -29.20 8.80 4.77
C LYS A 448 -28.74 7.94 3.58
N ALA A 449 -27.44 7.74 3.44
CA ALA A 449 -26.88 6.85 2.41
C ALA A 449 -27.33 5.40 2.62
N ILE A 450 -27.33 4.90 3.85
CA ILE A 450 -27.87 3.55 4.17
C ILE A 450 -29.37 3.47 3.88
N HIS A 451 -30.14 4.50 4.22
CA HIS A 451 -31.58 4.52 3.89
C HIS A 451 -31.82 4.53 2.38
N SER A 452 -31.05 5.28 1.62
CA SER A 452 -31.10 5.27 0.15
C SER A 452 -30.85 3.87 -0.44
N LEU A 453 -29.95 3.07 0.16
CA LEU A 453 -29.76 1.68 -0.26
C LEU A 453 -30.99 0.81 -0.04
N LYS A 454 -31.74 1.00 1.06
CA LYS A 454 -33.03 0.30 1.29
C LYS A 454 -34.05 0.61 0.18
N ASP A 455 -34.18 1.86 -0.22
CA ASP A 455 -35.07 2.27 -1.31
C ASP A 455 -34.70 1.62 -2.65
N ARG A 456 -33.39 1.54 -2.95
CA ARG A 456 -32.89 0.89 -4.18
C ARG A 456 -33.15 -0.61 -4.19
N ILE A 457 -33.00 -1.30 -3.06
CA ILE A 457 -33.30 -2.74 -2.91
C ILE A 457 -34.80 -2.98 -3.12
N GLN A 458 -35.69 -2.12 -2.58
CA GLN A 458 -37.15 -2.26 -2.72
C GLN A 458 -37.57 -2.15 -4.18
N GLN A 459 -36.90 -1.39 -5.01
CA GLN A 459 -37.26 -1.18 -6.41
C GLN A 459 -36.77 -2.31 -7.34
N ASN A 460 -35.66 -2.99 -7.03
CA ASN A 460 -34.90 -3.76 -7.99
C ASN A 460 -34.79 -5.27 -7.75
N THR A 461 -35.28 -5.86 -6.63
CA THR A 461 -34.87 -7.23 -6.26
C THR A 461 -36.03 -8.19 -5.94
N ARG A 462 -35.86 -9.47 -6.36
CA ARG A 462 -36.70 -10.58 -5.95
C ARG A 462 -36.46 -11.08 -4.51
N GLU A 463 -35.25 -10.83 -3.96
CA GLU A 463 -34.81 -11.31 -2.62
C GLU A 463 -34.77 -10.19 -1.57
N LYS A 464 -35.81 -9.33 -1.57
CA LYS A 464 -35.87 -8.12 -0.74
C LYS A 464 -35.59 -8.37 0.75
N ASN A 465 -36.25 -9.36 1.34
CA ASN A 465 -36.26 -9.56 2.80
C ASN A 465 -34.88 -9.86 3.38
N SER A 466 -34.04 -10.63 2.65
CA SER A 466 -32.71 -11.01 3.13
C SER A 466 -31.73 -9.83 3.07
N LEU A 467 -31.78 -9.02 1.99
CA LEU A 467 -30.95 -7.83 1.83
C LEU A 467 -31.36 -6.72 2.79
N GLU A 468 -32.65 -6.50 2.99
CA GLU A 468 -33.16 -5.56 4.01
C GLU A 468 -32.70 -5.95 5.42
N THR A 469 -32.65 -7.25 5.71
CA THR A 469 -32.13 -7.76 6.98
C THR A 469 -30.65 -7.39 7.14
N LEU A 470 -29.81 -7.55 6.11
CA LEU A 470 -28.41 -7.15 6.15
C LEU A 470 -28.25 -5.65 6.39
N ILE A 471 -29.01 -4.81 5.66
CA ILE A 471 -28.94 -3.35 5.82
C ILE A 471 -29.41 -2.92 7.21
N ASN A 472 -30.49 -3.51 7.75
CA ASN A 472 -30.95 -3.23 9.10
C ASN A 472 -29.93 -3.64 10.17
N ARG A 473 -29.19 -4.73 9.94
CA ARG A 473 -28.09 -5.13 10.83
C ARG A 473 -26.91 -4.17 10.74
N LEU A 474 -26.53 -3.76 9.53
CA LEU A 474 -25.50 -2.73 9.32
C LEU A 474 -25.88 -1.43 10.05
N GLU A 475 -27.12 -0.96 9.89
CA GLU A 475 -27.58 0.23 10.59
C GLU A 475 -27.43 0.11 12.11
N LYS A 476 -27.77 -1.04 12.68
CA LYS A 476 -27.55 -1.32 14.11
C LYS A 476 -26.08 -1.35 14.49
N CYS A 477 -25.22 -1.97 13.66
CA CYS A 477 -23.79 -2.02 13.92
C CYS A 477 -23.16 -0.63 13.95
N PHE A 478 -23.59 0.25 13.06
CA PHE A 478 -23.08 1.62 12.93
C PHE A 478 -23.78 2.64 13.84
N ALA A 479 -24.82 2.26 14.58
CA ALA A 479 -25.54 3.16 15.47
C ALA A 479 -24.65 3.99 16.42
N PRO A 480 -23.55 3.45 17.00
CA PRO A 480 -22.66 4.23 17.88
C PRO A 480 -22.02 5.44 17.22
N ILE A 481 -21.89 5.45 15.89
CA ILE A 481 -21.10 6.45 15.15
C ILE A 481 -21.92 7.32 14.19
N PHE A 482 -23.20 7.05 13.99
CA PHE A 482 -24.02 7.89 13.11
C PHE A 482 -24.20 9.32 13.58
N HIS A 483 -24.07 9.59 14.88
CA HIS A 483 -24.13 10.93 15.43
C HIS A 483 -22.88 11.78 15.19
N TRP A 484 -21.84 11.22 14.57
CA TRP A 484 -20.63 11.97 14.25
C TRP A 484 -20.83 13.03 13.16
N GLN A 485 -21.94 12.94 12.41
CA GLN A 485 -22.30 13.82 11.32
C GLN A 485 -23.69 14.41 11.52
N ASP A 486 -23.80 15.74 11.49
CA ASP A 486 -25.08 16.44 11.34
C ASP A 486 -25.54 16.42 9.87
N SER A 487 -24.54 16.62 8.95
CA SER A 487 -24.70 16.54 7.50
C SER A 487 -23.40 16.06 6.87
N ALA A 488 -23.40 15.72 5.58
CA ALA A 488 -22.20 15.29 4.87
C ALA A 488 -21.06 16.33 4.92
N THR A 489 -21.41 17.61 5.07
CA THR A 489 -20.44 18.73 5.02
C THR A 489 -20.01 19.25 6.39
N HIS A 490 -20.67 18.83 7.48
CA HIS A 490 -20.42 19.37 8.82
C HIS A 490 -20.24 18.25 9.84
N PRO A 491 -19.00 17.71 9.97
CA PRO A 491 -18.69 16.75 11.02
C PRO A 491 -18.66 17.43 12.38
N ILE A 492 -19.26 16.78 13.37
CA ILE A 492 -19.34 17.26 14.76
C ILE A 492 -17.97 17.02 15.42
N LYS A 493 -17.53 17.97 16.27
CA LYS A 493 -16.36 17.79 17.11
C LYS A 493 -16.71 17.02 18.38
N ILE A 494 -16.08 15.89 18.59
CA ILE A 494 -16.32 14.93 19.67
C ILE A 494 -15.00 14.70 20.43
N PRO A 495 -15.04 14.43 21.75
CA PRO A 495 -13.84 14.02 22.48
C PRO A 495 -13.18 12.77 21.88
N VAL A 496 -11.86 12.79 21.69
CA VAL A 496 -11.13 11.69 21.04
C VAL A 496 -11.35 10.33 21.72
N PRO A 497 -11.40 10.20 23.08
CA PRO A 497 -11.75 8.96 23.75
C PRO A 497 -13.11 8.40 23.35
N GLU A 498 -14.11 9.25 23.18
CA GLU A 498 -15.44 8.85 22.77
C GLU A 498 -15.47 8.37 21.31
N LEU A 499 -14.75 9.06 20.42
CA LEU A 499 -14.56 8.61 19.03
C LEU A 499 -13.94 7.23 18.96
N LEU A 500 -12.88 6.97 19.73
CA LEU A 500 -12.19 5.68 19.78
C LEU A 500 -13.09 4.58 20.37
N THR A 501 -13.81 4.87 21.45
CA THR A 501 -14.72 3.91 22.09
C THR A 501 -15.85 3.52 21.15
N ASN A 502 -16.47 4.49 20.48
CA ASN A 502 -17.56 4.25 19.54
C ASN A 502 -17.07 3.47 18.31
N LEU A 503 -15.84 3.74 17.84
CA LEU A 503 -15.20 2.98 16.77
C LEU A 503 -15.01 1.51 17.15
N ILE A 504 -14.47 1.24 18.34
CA ILE A 504 -14.29 -0.12 18.87
C ILE A 504 -15.65 -0.83 18.98
N GLN A 505 -16.65 -0.18 19.55
CA GLN A 505 -17.98 -0.75 19.71
C GLN A 505 -18.60 -1.09 18.35
N THR A 506 -18.39 -0.24 17.34
CA THR A 506 -18.83 -0.50 15.95
C THR A 506 -18.12 -1.71 15.35
N ALA A 507 -16.81 -1.81 15.55
CA ALA A 507 -16.02 -2.96 15.09
C ALA A 507 -16.47 -4.26 15.76
N GLU A 508 -16.74 -4.24 17.06
CA GLU A 508 -17.29 -5.39 17.79
C GLU A 508 -18.68 -5.78 17.28
N ASN A 509 -19.57 -4.82 17.07
CA ASN A 509 -20.89 -5.09 16.50
C ASN A 509 -20.79 -5.74 15.11
N LEU A 510 -19.87 -5.26 14.26
CA LEU A 510 -19.64 -5.83 12.92
C LEU A 510 -19.02 -7.22 12.97
N ALA A 511 -18.13 -7.48 13.93
CA ALA A 511 -17.43 -8.74 14.05
C ALA A 511 -18.27 -9.85 14.72
N GLN A 512 -19.33 -9.51 15.42
CA GLN A 512 -20.20 -10.48 16.06
C GLN A 512 -20.80 -11.44 15.04
N THR A 513 -20.84 -12.74 15.39
CA THR A 513 -21.51 -13.77 14.62
C THR A 513 -22.76 -14.27 15.33
N ASN A 514 -23.48 -15.17 14.70
CA ASN A 514 -24.58 -15.91 15.33
C ASN A 514 -24.15 -16.91 16.41
N THR A 515 -22.87 -17.30 16.45
CA THR A 515 -22.31 -18.35 17.33
C THR A 515 -21.16 -17.88 18.20
N ALA A 516 -20.41 -16.85 17.83
CA ALA A 516 -19.23 -16.37 18.53
C ALA A 516 -19.35 -14.89 18.87
N GLU A 517 -18.93 -14.54 20.08
CA GLU A 517 -18.84 -13.15 20.51
C GLU A 517 -17.74 -12.38 19.77
N ALA A 518 -17.94 -11.10 19.58
CA ALA A 518 -17.02 -10.22 18.86
C ALA A 518 -15.63 -10.19 19.51
N VAL A 519 -15.59 -10.14 20.83
CA VAL A 519 -14.35 -10.06 21.62
C VAL A 519 -13.40 -11.22 21.31
N SER A 520 -13.94 -12.44 21.19
CA SER A 520 -13.15 -13.64 20.86
C SER A 520 -12.63 -13.67 19.43
N ARG A 521 -13.08 -12.79 18.56
CA ARG A 521 -12.66 -12.71 17.16
C ARG A 521 -11.73 -11.54 16.86
N LEU A 522 -11.99 -10.38 17.46
CA LEU A 522 -11.19 -9.17 17.23
C LEU A 522 -9.90 -9.16 18.04
N TRP A 523 -9.99 -9.56 19.30
CA TRP A 523 -8.90 -9.40 20.24
C TRP A 523 -8.16 -10.72 20.52
N GLN A 524 -8.35 -11.71 19.64
CA GLN A 524 -7.69 -13.01 19.73
C GLN A 524 -6.23 -12.93 19.28
N GLY A 525 -5.42 -13.79 19.93
CA GLY A 525 -4.00 -13.89 19.59
C GLY A 525 -3.18 -12.71 20.13
N GLU A 526 -1.89 -12.75 19.83
CA GLU A 526 -0.95 -11.75 20.35
C GLU A 526 -1.19 -10.36 19.73
N GLU A 527 -1.51 -10.33 18.43
CA GLU A 527 -1.86 -9.12 17.70
C GLU A 527 -3.09 -8.43 18.29
N GLY A 528 -4.14 -9.22 18.58
CA GLY A 528 -5.36 -8.71 19.18
C GLY A 528 -5.13 -8.19 20.61
N HIS A 529 -4.36 -8.89 21.44
CA HIS A 529 -4.02 -8.44 22.77
C HIS A 529 -3.19 -7.15 22.76
N ARG A 530 -2.22 -7.05 21.85
CA ARG A 530 -1.41 -5.85 21.71
C ARG A 530 -2.22 -4.65 21.26
N LEU A 531 -3.12 -4.84 20.30
CA LEU A 531 -4.05 -3.79 19.87
C LEU A 531 -4.98 -3.36 20.99
N SER A 532 -5.54 -4.30 21.75
CA SER A 532 -6.41 -4.00 22.88
C SER A 532 -5.70 -3.16 23.94
N ASN A 533 -4.46 -3.51 24.29
CA ASN A 533 -3.64 -2.73 25.23
C ASN A 533 -3.34 -1.33 24.68
N LEU A 534 -2.92 -1.25 23.41
CA LEU A 534 -2.65 0.03 22.74
C LEU A 534 -3.87 0.95 22.75
N PHE A 535 -5.06 0.43 22.42
CA PHE A 535 -6.29 1.23 22.44
C PHE A 535 -6.69 1.64 23.86
N SER A 536 -6.49 0.80 24.86
CA SER A 536 -6.75 1.15 26.25
C SER A 536 -5.86 2.31 26.72
N GLU A 537 -4.58 2.26 26.39
CA GLU A 537 -3.64 3.36 26.65
C GLU A 537 -3.98 4.62 25.86
N LEU A 538 -4.35 4.47 24.58
CA LEU A 538 -4.68 5.58 23.70
C LEU A 538 -5.95 6.32 24.17
N ILE A 539 -7.00 5.60 24.55
CA ILE A 539 -8.24 6.18 25.12
C ILE A 539 -7.93 6.99 26.36
N ALA A 540 -7.15 6.42 27.28
CA ALA A 540 -6.76 7.11 28.51
C ALA A 540 -5.90 8.36 28.23
N ALA A 541 -4.91 8.25 27.36
CA ALA A 541 -3.95 9.31 27.06
C ALA A 541 -4.58 10.47 26.26
N THR A 542 -5.53 10.18 25.36
CA THR A 542 -6.14 11.19 24.49
C THR A 542 -7.23 12.04 25.17
N ALA A 543 -7.58 11.73 26.42
CA ALA A 543 -8.55 12.51 27.19
C ALA A 543 -8.16 13.99 27.37
N ILE A 544 -6.86 14.28 27.26
CA ILE A 544 -6.32 15.65 27.36
C ILE A 544 -6.36 16.42 26.04
N LEU A 545 -6.65 15.77 24.91
CA LEU A 545 -6.71 16.39 23.61
C LEU A 545 -8.00 17.18 23.40
N PRO A 546 -7.99 18.26 22.61
CA PRO A 546 -9.22 18.96 22.25
C PRO A 546 -10.13 18.07 21.43
N ALA A 547 -11.46 18.30 21.52
CA ALA A 547 -12.45 17.61 20.70
C ALA A 547 -12.15 17.75 19.19
N GLN A 548 -12.25 16.66 18.46
CA GLN A 548 -11.89 16.55 17.05
C GLN A 548 -13.06 16.07 16.19
N PRO A 549 -13.10 16.39 14.89
CA PRO A 549 -13.98 15.71 13.99
C PRO A 549 -13.51 14.27 13.76
N TYR A 550 -14.43 13.36 13.48
CA TYR A 550 -14.09 11.93 13.24
C TYR A 550 -13.09 11.74 12.09
N THR A 551 -13.04 12.65 11.11
CA THR A 551 -12.08 12.63 9.99
C THR A 551 -10.62 12.66 10.45
N ALA A 552 -10.35 13.16 11.67
CA ALA A 552 -9.01 13.16 12.26
C ALA A 552 -8.57 11.76 12.74
N LEU A 553 -9.50 10.81 12.93
CA LEU A 553 -9.20 9.47 13.43
C LEU A 553 -8.30 8.67 12.48
N ASN A 554 -8.55 8.75 11.17
CA ASN A 554 -7.78 7.98 10.19
C ASN A 554 -6.29 8.33 10.27
N GLY A 555 -5.97 9.64 10.30
CA GLY A 555 -4.61 10.11 10.46
C GLY A 555 -3.99 9.71 11.80
N LEU A 556 -4.73 9.87 12.91
CA LEU A 556 -4.25 9.46 14.23
C LEU A 556 -3.96 7.94 14.29
N LEU A 557 -4.88 7.10 13.82
CA LEU A 557 -4.70 5.65 13.83
C LEU A 557 -3.52 5.23 12.95
N ASN A 558 -3.38 5.80 11.76
CA ASN A 558 -2.23 5.54 10.90
C ASN A 558 -0.91 5.92 11.58
N ALA A 559 -0.87 7.07 12.26
CA ALA A 559 0.31 7.51 12.99
C ALA A 559 0.68 6.57 14.14
N VAL A 560 -0.31 6.09 14.89
CA VAL A 560 -0.10 5.20 16.06
C VAL A 560 0.21 3.76 15.63
N LEU A 561 -0.58 3.18 14.72
CA LEU A 561 -0.48 1.77 14.34
C LEU A 561 0.77 1.44 13.51
N ARG A 562 1.33 2.40 12.77
CA ARG A 562 2.58 2.20 12.00
C ARG A 562 3.84 2.23 12.86
N GLN A 563 3.76 2.69 14.09
CA GLN A 563 4.90 2.76 15.00
C GLN A 563 5.10 1.46 15.81
N ASP A 564 4.04 0.70 16.00
CA ASP A 564 4.09 -0.51 16.81
C ASP A 564 4.05 -1.77 15.94
N ARG A 565 4.77 -2.79 16.39
CA ARG A 565 4.90 -4.07 15.69
C ARG A 565 4.63 -5.22 16.65
N THR A 566 4.01 -6.25 16.12
CA THR A 566 3.82 -7.50 16.84
C THR A 566 4.89 -8.48 16.38
N PRO A 567 5.76 -8.96 17.28
CA PRO A 567 6.75 -9.97 16.93
C PRO A 567 6.06 -11.28 16.54
N ILE A 568 6.59 -11.96 15.53
CA ILE A 568 6.15 -13.32 15.19
C ILE A 568 6.80 -14.26 16.19
N HIS A 569 6.00 -14.87 17.07
CA HIS A 569 6.54 -15.70 18.16
C HIS A 569 6.79 -17.15 17.74
N ARG A 570 7.86 -17.74 18.30
CA ARG A 570 8.21 -19.16 18.18
C ARG A 570 7.16 -20.12 18.77
N GLY A 571 6.13 -19.62 19.43
CA GLY A 571 5.08 -20.40 20.10
C GLY A 571 3.78 -20.53 19.29
N ASP A 572 3.72 -20.04 18.08
CA ASP A 572 2.55 -20.18 17.20
C ASP A 572 2.33 -21.67 16.91
N PRO A 573 1.08 -22.21 17.06
CA PRO A 573 0.76 -23.61 16.76
C PRO A 573 1.11 -24.06 15.33
N PHE A 574 1.37 -23.12 14.41
CA PHE A 574 1.86 -23.41 13.05
C PHE A 574 3.39 -23.36 12.88
N GLY A 575 4.13 -23.11 13.96
CA GLY A 575 5.58 -23.26 14.11
C GLY A 575 6.45 -22.42 13.16
N VAL A 576 7.22 -21.49 13.72
CA VAL A 576 8.31 -20.85 13.01
C VAL A 576 9.44 -21.85 12.79
N HIS A 577 10.04 -21.86 11.61
CA HIS A 577 11.13 -22.79 11.29
C HIS A 577 12.39 -22.45 12.11
N PRO A 578 12.93 -23.39 12.91
CA PRO A 578 13.96 -23.11 13.92
C PRO A 578 15.33 -22.72 13.36
N ARG A 579 15.52 -22.81 12.04
CA ARG A 579 16.80 -22.59 11.34
C ARG A 579 16.76 -21.46 10.31
N VAL A 580 15.63 -20.78 10.11
CA VAL A 580 15.46 -19.69 9.14
C VAL A 580 15.13 -18.42 9.88
N PHE A 581 15.98 -17.42 9.74
CA PHE A 581 15.86 -16.15 10.44
C PHE A 581 15.83 -14.99 9.44
N ILE A 582 15.05 -13.96 9.75
CA ILE A 582 15.08 -12.68 9.06
C ILE A 582 15.45 -11.62 10.11
N TRP A 583 16.57 -10.93 9.89
CA TRP A 583 17.11 -9.94 10.82
C TRP A 583 17.15 -8.56 10.21
N GLU A 584 16.83 -7.55 11.02
CA GLU A 584 17.21 -6.17 10.74
C GLU A 584 18.68 -5.95 11.15
N LEU A 585 19.29 -4.85 10.65
CA LEU A 585 20.71 -4.56 10.87
C LEU A 585 21.15 -4.59 12.34
N LEU A 586 20.38 -3.93 13.22
CA LEU A 586 20.70 -3.88 14.65
C LEU A 586 20.67 -5.26 15.32
N GLU A 587 19.85 -6.15 14.80
CA GLU A 587 19.64 -7.48 15.37
C GLU A 587 20.70 -8.48 14.92
N THR A 588 21.45 -8.17 13.86
CA THR A 588 22.57 -8.99 13.39
C THR A 588 23.75 -8.96 14.36
N ARG A 589 23.82 -7.92 15.18
CA ARG A 589 24.96 -7.73 16.08
C ARG A 589 25.15 -8.92 17.00
N LEU A 590 26.36 -9.45 17.02
CA LEU A 590 26.79 -10.60 17.82
C LEU A 590 26.05 -11.91 17.48
N GLN A 591 25.27 -11.95 16.36
CA GLN A 591 24.61 -13.16 15.89
C GLN A 591 25.50 -13.90 14.89
N THR A 592 25.26 -15.21 14.75
CA THR A 592 25.97 -16.05 13.77
C THR A 592 24.97 -16.99 13.08
N ALA A 593 25.18 -17.22 11.79
CA ALA A 593 24.49 -18.23 10.99
C ALA A 593 25.52 -18.87 10.04
N ASP A 594 25.22 -20.10 9.55
CA ASP A 594 26.11 -20.78 8.62
C ASP A 594 26.07 -20.14 7.23
N ILE A 595 24.87 -19.70 6.82
CA ILE A 595 24.65 -18.92 5.61
C ILE A 595 24.02 -17.58 5.98
N VAL A 596 24.62 -16.51 5.50
CA VAL A 596 24.09 -15.14 5.62
C VAL A 596 23.77 -14.61 4.23
N ILE A 597 22.55 -14.09 4.05
CA ILE A 597 22.09 -13.48 2.81
C ILE A 597 21.82 -11.99 3.11
N LEU A 598 22.60 -11.10 2.49
CA LEU A 598 22.32 -9.66 2.56
C LEU A 598 21.51 -9.26 1.32
N ALA A 599 20.26 -8.89 1.52
CA ALA A 599 19.32 -8.62 0.43
C ALA A 599 18.94 -7.16 0.32
N GLY A 600 18.57 -6.78 -0.93
CA GLY A 600 18.20 -5.42 -1.25
C GLY A 600 19.38 -4.46 -1.23
N LEU A 601 20.58 -4.90 -1.67
CA LEU A 601 21.80 -4.10 -1.66
C LEU A 601 21.73 -2.96 -2.70
N SER A 602 20.90 -1.97 -2.42
CA SER A 602 20.70 -0.76 -3.21
C SER A 602 21.04 0.48 -2.39
N GLU A 603 21.46 1.53 -3.08
CA GLU A 603 21.76 2.83 -2.45
C GLU A 603 20.48 3.40 -1.79
N GLY A 604 20.63 3.98 -0.59
CA GLY A 604 19.51 4.46 0.23
C GLY A 604 18.85 3.39 1.12
N ILE A 605 19.13 2.11 0.86
CA ILE A 605 18.76 0.98 1.74
C ILE A 605 20.02 0.46 2.47
N TRP A 606 21.12 0.36 1.74
CA TRP A 606 22.44 0.00 2.26
C TRP A 606 23.50 1.04 1.85
N PRO A 607 23.82 2.03 2.70
CA PRO A 607 23.26 2.30 4.03
C PRO A 607 21.82 2.83 3.98
N PRO A 608 21.03 2.68 5.06
CA PRO A 608 19.78 3.41 5.21
C PRO A 608 20.02 4.92 5.09
N ALA A 609 19.05 5.62 4.51
CA ALA A 609 19.11 7.08 4.43
C ALA A 609 19.25 7.66 5.84
N ALA A 610 20.30 8.42 6.06
CA ALA A 610 20.52 9.09 7.33
C ALA A 610 19.77 10.41 7.35
N ASP A 611 18.67 10.48 8.12
CA ASP A 611 17.88 11.69 8.32
C ASP A 611 18.34 12.44 9.57
N SER A 612 18.53 13.76 9.45
CA SER A 612 18.81 14.65 10.58
C SER A 612 17.55 15.05 11.37
N GLY A 613 16.37 14.64 10.90
CA GLY A 613 15.10 15.03 11.44
C GLY A 613 14.67 16.47 11.07
N PRO A 614 13.41 16.84 11.33
CA PRO A 614 12.85 18.11 10.89
C PRO A 614 13.27 19.32 11.75
N TRP A 615 13.88 19.11 12.94
CA TRP A 615 14.06 20.15 13.94
C TRP A 615 15.37 20.89 13.87
N LEU A 616 16.48 20.18 13.64
CA LEU A 616 17.83 20.72 13.71
C LEU A 616 18.58 20.44 12.43
N ASN A 617 19.16 21.46 11.83
CA ASN A 617 20.08 21.28 10.70
C ASN A 617 21.43 20.69 11.17
N LEU A 618 22.21 20.18 10.21
CA LEU A 618 23.50 19.53 10.49
C LEU A 618 24.46 20.38 11.32
N ALA A 619 24.57 21.67 10.99
CA ALA A 619 25.50 22.58 11.67
C ALA A 619 25.13 22.80 13.15
N ILE A 620 23.83 22.81 13.46
CA ILE A 620 23.38 22.95 14.86
C ILE A 620 23.58 21.63 15.59
N ARG A 621 23.25 20.49 14.97
CA ARG A 621 23.48 19.15 15.56
C ARG A 621 24.95 18.97 15.92
N GLU A 622 25.86 19.33 15.04
CA GLU A 622 27.31 19.26 15.27
C GLU A 622 27.76 20.16 16.43
N LYS A 623 27.26 21.43 16.47
CA LYS A 623 27.59 22.37 17.55
C LYS A 623 27.14 21.92 18.92
N ILE A 624 25.99 21.26 19.03
CA ILE A 624 25.50 20.75 20.32
C ILE A 624 25.96 19.33 20.62
N GLY A 625 26.76 18.71 19.73
CA GLY A 625 27.35 17.39 19.94
C GLY A 625 26.42 16.22 19.66
N LEU A 626 25.34 16.42 18.90
CA LEU A 626 24.50 15.31 18.45
C LEU A 626 25.17 14.53 17.31
N PRO A 627 24.97 13.21 17.20
CA PRO A 627 25.59 12.38 16.18
C PRO A 627 25.29 12.87 14.75
N SER A 628 26.31 12.88 13.93
CA SER A 628 26.18 13.23 12.51
C SER A 628 25.54 12.08 11.72
N PRO A 629 24.93 12.36 10.55
CA PRO A 629 24.48 11.31 9.64
C PRO A 629 25.62 10.39 9.18
N GLU A 630 26.82 10.91 9.05
CA GLU A 630 28.04 10.18 8.69
C GLU A 630 28.38 9.10 9.72
N GLN A 631 28.25 9.38 11.00
CA GLN A 631 28.45 8.40 12.06
C GLN A 631 27.44 7.25 11.99
N LYS A 632 26.16 7.56 11.65
CA LYS A 632 25.13 6.52 11.42
C LYS A 632 25.51 5.62 10.23
N ILE A 633 26.03 6.20 9.15
CA ILE A 633 26.57 5.45 8.00
C ILE A 633 27.75 4.57 8.41
N GLY A 634 28.68 5.09 9.20
CA GLY A 634 29.83 4.34 9.72
C GLY A 634 29.39 3.14 10.58
N GLN A 635 28.39 3.33 11.42
CA GLN A 635 27.82 2.23 12.22
C GLN A 635 27.15 1.16 11.35
N ALA A 636 26.37 1.56 10.34
CA ALA A 636 25.77 0.63 9.39
C ALA A 636 26.84 -0.12 8.55
N ALA A 637 27.95 0.55 8.22
CA ALA A 637 29.10 -0.07 7.56
C ALA A 637 29.79 -1.11 8.47
N HIS A 638 29.89 -0.82 9.77
CA HIS A 638 30.39 -1.80 10.75
C HIS A 638 29.50 -3.05 10.79
N ASP A 639 28.19 -2.88 10.91
CA ASP A 639 27.22 -3.98 10.95
C ASP A 639 27.28 -4.82 9.64
N PHE A 640 27.41 -4.16 8.49
CA PHE A 640 27.62 -4.82 7.19
C PHE A 640 28.91 -5.65 7.18
N CYS A 641 30.04 -5.08 7.61
CA CYS A 641 31.33 -5.79 7.64
C CYS A 641 31.29 -6.99 8.59
N MET A 642 30.66 -6.84 9.75
CA MET A 642 30.48 -7.93 10.72
C MET A 642 29.65 -9.05 10.11
N ALA A 643 28.51 -8.72 9.47
CA ALA A 643 27.62 -9.70 8.83
C ALA A 643 28.33 -10.47 7.69
N VAL A 644 29.09 -9.76 6.84
CA VAL A 644 29.86 -10.39 5.75
C VAL A 644 31.01 -11.25 6.27
N SER A 645 31.59 -10.92 7.43
CA SER A 645 32.72 -11.67 8.02
C SER A 645 32.29 -12.92 8.76
N ALA A 646 31.15 -12.89 9.47
CA ALA A 646 30.78 -13.86 10.50
C ALA A 646 30.35 -15.24 9.99
N ALA A 647 29.82 -15.34 8.76
CA ALA A 647 29.26 -16.59 8.23
C ALA A 647 30.28 -17.35 7.36
N GLN A 648 30.12 -18.67 7.26
CA GLN A 648 30.92 -19.48 6.35
C GLN A 648 30.60 -19.14 4.89
N HIS A 649 29.32 -19.03 4.56
CA HIS A 649 28.84 -18.65 3.24
C HIS A 649 28.03 -17.36 3.30
N VAL A 650 28.36 -16.42 2.42
CA VAL A 650 27.68 -15.12 2.34
C VAL A 650 27.19 -14.89 0.91
N VAL A 651 25.95 -14.46 0.81
CA VAL A 651 25.34 -14.12 -0.48
C VAL A 651 24.95 -12.65 -0.46
N LEU A 652 25.48 -11.89 -1.41
CA LEU A 652 25.15 -10.49 -1.61
C LEU A 652 24.11 -10.38 -2.73
N SER A 653 22.91 -9.90 -2.42
CA SER A 653 21.80 -9.88 -3.37
C SER A 653 21.34 -8.46 -3.69
N SER A 654 21.11 -8.21 -4.97
CA SER A 654 20.53 -6.94 -5.46
C SER A 654 19.72 -7.15 -6.73
N SER A 655 18.73 -6.26 -6.94
CA SER A 655 17.96 -6.15 -8.18
C SER A 655 18.36 -4.89 -8.95
N ASN A 656 18.17 -4.93 -10.29
CA ASN A 656 18.45 -3.79 -11.17
C ASN A 656 17.28 -2.80 -11.25
N TYR A 657 16.06 -3.28 -10.99
CA TYR A 657 14.82 -2.48 -10.98
C TYR A 657 14.02 -2.76 -9.72
N ARG A 658 13.44 -1.70 -9.15
CA ARG A 658 12.50 -1.76 -8.03
C ARG A 658 11.26 -0.94 -8.35
N GLU A 659 10.10 -1.56 -8.20
CA GLU A 659 8.83 -0.90 -8.54
C GLU A 659 8.83 -0.25 -9.94
N GLY A 660 9.51 -0.89 -10.90
CA GLY A 660 9.64 -0.41 -12.27
C GLY A 660 10.71 0.66 -12.50
N GLN A 661 11.38 1.13 -11.45
CA GLN A 661 12.45 2.13 -11.54
C GLN A 661 13.83 1.50 -11.46
N PRO A 662 14.83 1.96 -12.25
CA PRO A 662 16.20 1.50 -12.13
C PRO A 662 16.78 1.93 -10.78
N VAL A 663 17.59 1.07 -10.16
CA VAL A 663 18.24 1.33 -8.87
C VAL A 663 19.74 1.23 -8.97
N ILE A 664 20.43 2.01 -8.14
CA ILE A 664 21.88 2.00 -8.04
C ILE A 664 22.28 0.96 -6.99
N PRO A 665 23.21 0.04 -7.28
CA PRO A 665 23.72 -0.88 -6.27
C PRO A 665 24.35 -0.15 -5.08
N ALA A 666 24.27 -0.76 -3.91
CA ALA A 666 24.84 -0.22 -2.68
C ALA A 666 26.31 0.18 -2.85
N ARG A 667 26.69 1.34 -2.31
CA ARG A 667 28.07 1.87 -2.43
C ARG A 667 29.14 0.89 -1.95
N TRP A 668 28.87 0.10 -0.93
CA TRP A 668 29.80 -0.89 -0.40
C TRP A 668 30.03 -2.06 -1.35
N LEU A 669 28.97 -2.49 -2.04
CA LEU A 669 29.03 -3.52 -3.06
C LEU A 669 29.82 -3.04 -4.28
N THR A 670 29.48 -1.87 -4.81
CA THR A 670 30.20 -1.24 -5.92
C THR A 670 31.68 -1.04 -5.59
N ARG A 671 31.96 -0.61 -4.35
CA ARG A 671 33.31 -0.43 -3.85
C ARG A 671 34.11 -1.75 -3.79
N ALA A 672 33.50 -2.82 -3.33
CA ALA A 672 34.07 -4.15 -3.28
C ALA A 672 34.43 -4.66 -4.70
N GLU A 673 33.49 -4.50 -5.63
CA GLU A 673 33.74 -4.89 -7.02
C GLU A 673 34.86 -4.11 -7.69
N ILE A 674 34.93 -2.78 -7.48
CA ILE A 674 36.02 -1.95 -8.02
C ILE A 674 37.37 -2.36 -7.44
N PHE A 675 37.45 -2.60 -6.12
CA PHE A 675 38.69 -3.03 -5.47
C PHE A 675 39.16 -4.39 -5.98
N LEU A 676 38.24 -5.38 -6.05
CA LEU A 676 38.60 -6.73 -6.50
C LEU A 676 38.99 -6.77 -7.99
N LYS A 677 38.39 -5.92 -8.84
CA LYS A 677 38.72 -5.80 -10.25
C LYS A 677 40.21 -5.42 -10.49
N ILE A 678 40.87 -4.76 -9.52
CA ILE A 678 42.29 -4.42 -9.63
C ILE A 678 43.17 -5.66 -9.83
N PHE A 679 42.76 -6.81 -9.27
CA PHE A 679 43.51 -8.05 -9.25
C PHE A 679 43.07 -9.08 -10.29
N LEU A 680 42.05 -8.74 -11.10
CA LEU A 680 41.42 -9.67 -12.05
C LEU A 680 41.89 -9.39 -13.49
N LYS A 681 41.86 -10.43 -14.31
CA LYS A 681 41.99 -10.31 -15.76
C LYS A 681 40.68 -9.89 -16.39
N ASP A 682 40.74 -9.27 -17.56
CA ASP A 682 39.56 -8.88 -18.31
C ASP A 682 38.56 -10.07 -18.48
N GLY A 683 37.28 -9.81 -18.20
CA GLY A 683 36.20 -10.79 -18.30
C GLY A 683 35.96 -11.66 -17.06
N GLN A 684 36.79 -11.55 -16.02
CA GLN A 684 36.52 -12.25 -14.75
C GLN A 684 35.58 -11.47 -13.83
N GLN A 685 34.61 -12.17 -13.23
CA GLN A 685 33.71 -11.57 -12.25
C GLN A 685 34.42 -11.40 -10.90
N PRO A 686 34.32 -10.21 -10.27
CA PRO A 686 34.98 -9.95 -8.98
C PRO A 686 34.37 -10.78 -7.82
N ILE A 687 33.08 -11.05 -7.86
CA ILE A 687 32.36 -11.91 -6.93
C ILE A 687 31.63 -12.97 -7.76
N PRO A 688 31.80 -14.28 -7.48
CA PRO A 688 31.17 -15.34 -8.28
C PRO A 688 29.64 -15.30 -8.14
N SER A 689 28.92 -15.54 -9.23
CA SER A 689 27.47 -15.64 -9.21
C SER A 689 27.00 -16.87 -8.42
N HIS A 690 25.92 -16.72 -7.68
CA HIS A 690 25.29 -17.82 -6.94
C HIS A 690 24.31 -18.58 -7.85
N PRO A 691 24.29 -19.93 -7.84
CA PRO A 691 23.40 -20.73 -8.71
C PRO A 691 21.90 -20.45 -8.54
N ALA A 692 21.48 -19.97 -7.37
CA ALA A 692 20.07 -19.65 -7.11
C ALA A 692 19.46 -18.62 -8.09
N GLN A 693 20.28 -17.77 -8.68
CA GLN A 693 19.86 -16.85 -9.74
C GLN A 693 19.34 -17.63 -10.97
N GLU A 694 20.08 -18.67 -11.38
CA GLU A 694 19.67 -19.50 -12.51
C GLU A 694 18.46 -20.36 -12.16
N TRP A 695 18.37 -20.89 -10.93
CA TRP A 695 17.24 -21.69 -10.47
C TRP A 695 15.93 -20.86 -10.50
N ALA A 696 15.97 -19.61 -10.07
CA ALA A 696 14.80 -18.71 -10.12
C ALA A 696 14.36 -18.48 -11.57
N THR A 697 15.30 -18.23 -12.47
CA THR A 697 15.03 -18.06 -13.90
C THR A 697 14.43 -19.33 -14.52
N GLN A 698 14.99 -20.50 -14.21
CA GLN A 698 14.49 -21.78 -14.70
C GLN A 698 13.08 -22.07 -14.18
N LEU A 699 12.82 -21.83 -12.89
CA LEU A 699 11.49 -22.02 -12.31
C LEU A 699 10.46 -21.12 -12.99
N ALA A 700 10.79 -19.86 -13.25
CA ALA A 700 9.92 -18.93 -13.96
C ALA A 700 9.65 -19.40 -15.41
N LEU A 701 10.70 -19.87 -16.10
CA LEU A 701 10.57 -20.41 -17.47
C LEU A 701 9.74 -21.69 -17.53
N GLU A 702 9.92 -22.61 -16.59
CA GLU A 702 9.12 -23.85 -16.52
C GLU A 702 7.66 -23.57 -16.19
N GLN A 703 7.38 -22.60 -15.35
CA GLN A 703 6.02 -22.13 -15.10
C GLN A 703 5.37 -21.56 -16.38
N CYS A 704 6.13 -20.88 -17.21
CA CYS A 704 5.67 -20.41 -18.52
C CYS A 704 5.55 -21.57 -19.55
N GLN A 705 6.44 -22.55 -19.52
CA GLN A 705 6.46 -23.67 -20.48
C GLN A 705 5.48 -24.79 -20.12
N SER A 706 5.18 -25.03 -18.86
CA SER A 706 4.19 -26.01 -18.42
C SER A 706 2.77 -25.59 -18.77
N GLN A 707 2.51 -24.34 -18.88
CA GLN A 707 1.44 -23.82 -19.71
C GLN A 707 1.93 -23.99 -21.15
N LYS A 708 1.63 -25.17 -21.82
CA LYS A 708 1.73 -25.26 -23.28
C LYS A 708 1.30 -23.88 -23.77
N GLN A 709 2.15 -23.24 -24.57
CA GLN A 709 1.76 -22.06 -25.33
C GLN A 709 0.63 -22.52 -26.26
N ASN A 710 -0.55 -22.66 -25.71
CA ASN A 710 -1.75 -22.55 -26.50
C ASN A 710 -1.72 -21.10 -26.93
N CYS A 711 -1.12 -20.83 -28.09
CA CYS A 711 -1.46 -19.62 -28.82
C CYS A 711 -2.98 -19.61 -28.83
N PHE A 712 -3.58 -18.68 -28.09
CA PHE A 712 -5.02 -18.58 -28.09
C PHE A 712 -5.44 -18.23 -29.50
N GLU A 713 -6.14 -19.13 -30.12
CA GLU A 713 -6.75 -18.91 -31.42
C GLU A 713 -7.99 -18.06 -31.22
N GLU A 714 -8.32 -17.26 -32.22
CA GLU A 714 -9.56 -16.50 -32.24
C GLU A 714 -10.74 -17.43 -31.95
N PRO A 715 -11.60 -17.10 -30.98
CA PRO A 715 -12.78 -17.95 -30.72
C PRO A 715 -13.76 -17.88 -31.89
N CYS A 716 -14.06 -19.01 -32.47
CA CYS A 716 -14.96 -19.18 -33.59
C CYS A 716 -16.15 -20.07 -33.25
N PRO A 717 -17.05 -19.67 -32.31
CA PRO A 717 -18.18 -20.51 -31.91
C PRO A 717 -19.19 -20.67 -33.03
N LYS A 718 -19.68 -21.92 -33.24
CA LYS A 718 -20.69 -22.29 -34.23
C LYS A 718 -21.93 -22.85 -33.51
N PRO A 719 -22.81 -22.00 -32.96
CA PRO A 719 -24.03 -22.49 -32.29
C PRO A 719 -24.97 -23.14 -33.31
N SER A 720 -25.76 -24.11 -32.86
CA SER A 720 -26.78 -24.74 -33.67
C SER A 720 -27.84 -23.71 -34.15
N LEU A 721 -28.50 -23.97 -35.25
CA LEU A 721 -29.53 -23.04 -35.78
C LEU A 721 -30.64 -22.67 -34.78
N LYS A 722 -30.99 -23.62 -33.89
CA LYS A 722 -32.03 -23.39 -32.86
C LYS A 722 -31.56 -22.42 -31.76
N GLN A 723 -30.25 -22.27 -31.56
CA GLN A 723 -29.66 -21.36 -30.55
C GLN A 723 -29.38 -19.98 -31.12
N ARG A 724 -29.32 -19.82 -32.45
CA ARG A 724 -29.06 -18.54 -33.07
C ARG A 724 -30.23 -17.58 -32.89
N PRO A 725 -29.95 -16.28 -32.64
CA PRO A 725 -31.01 -15.32 -32.38
C PRO A 725 -31.92 -15.19 -33.61
N ARG A 726 -33.23 -15.21 -33.37
CA ARG A 726 -34.25 -14.97 -34.40
C ARG A 726 -34.90 -13.60 -34.25
N GLN A 727 -34.37 -12.77 -33.35
CA GLN A 727 -34.82 -11.41 -33.11
C GLN A 727 -33.63 -10.54 -32.79
N ILE A 728 -33.47 -9.42 -33.47
CA ILE A 728 -32.39 -8.44 -33.26
C ILE A 728 -32.95 -7.03 -33.45
N SER A 729 -32.43 -6.06 -32.68
CA SER A 729 -32.73 -4.65 -32.92
C SER A 729 -31.93 -4.06 -34.08
N VAL A 730 -32.46 -3.01 -34.71
CA VAL A 730 -31.73 -2.29 -35.76
C VAL A 730 -30.37 -1.79 -35.30
N THR A 731 -30.27 -1.32 -34.08
CA THR A 731 -28.98 -0.87 -33.48
C THR A 731 -28.00 -2.04 -33.24
N GLU A 732 -28.49 -3.24 -32.98
CA GLU A 732 -27.62 -4.43 -32.78
C GLU A 732 -27.08 -4.97 -34.13
N VAL A 733 -27.71 -4.59 -35.27
CA VAL A 733 -27.18 -4.98 -36.59
C VAL A 733 -25.77 -4.40 -36.83
N GLU A 734 -25.53 -3.16 -36.42
CA GLU A 734 -24.18 -2.59 -36.48
C GLU A 734 -23.18 -3.40 -35.65
N THR A 735 -23.56 -3.77 -34.41
CA THR A 735 -22.75 -4.63 -33.54
C THR A 735 -22.49 -5.98 -34.22
N TRP A 736 -23.51 -6.58 -34.83
CA TRP A 736 -23.41 -7.87 -35.50
C TRP A 736 -22.45 -7.82 -36.71
N LEU A 737 -22.46 -6.72 -37.46
CA LEU A 737 -21.54 -6.51 -38.56
C LEU A 737 -20.08 -6.38 -38.11
N ARG A 738 -19.84 -5.61 -37.03
CA ARG A 738 -18.49 -5.31 -36.54
C ARG A 738 -17.92 -6.38 -35.62
N ASP A 739 -18.75 -6.96 -34.72
CA ASP A 739 -18.38 -7.98 -33.76
C ASP A 739 -19.48 -9.04 -33.59
N PRO A 740 -19.55 -10.03 -34.48
CA PRO A 740 -20.50 -11.13 -34.37
C PRO A 740 -20.43 -11.88 -33.06
N TYR A 741 -19.23 -11.99 -32.46
CA TYR A 741 -19.05 -12.64 -31.15
C TYR A 741 -19.83 -11.95 -30.02
N ALA A 742 -20.01 -10.65 -30.09
CA ALA A 742 -20.83 -9.91 -29.13
C ALA A 742 -22.30 -10.36 -29.19
N ILE A 743 -22.83 -10.63 -30.39
CA ILE A 743 -24.18 -11.17 -30.57
C ILE A 743 -24.29 -12.59 -30.00
N TYR A 744 -23.29 -13.43 -30.26
CA TYR A 744 -23.22 -14.77 -29.68
C TYR A 744 -23.22 -14.69 -28.13
N ALA A 745 -22.35 -13.87 -27.54
CA ALA A 745 -22.27 -13.72 -26.09
C ALA A 745 -23.58 -13.21 -25.47
N ARG A 746 -24.24 -12.25 -26.11
CA ARG A 746 -25.48 -11.61 -25.62
C ARG A 746 -26.70 -12.50 -25.76
N HIS A 747 -26.91 -13.09 -26.92
CA HIS A 747 -28.16 -13.79 -27.24
C HIS A 747 -28.08 -15.32 -27.11
N VAL A 748 -26.91 -15.94 -27.32
CA VAL A 748 -26.73 -17.38 -27.18
C VAL A 748 -26.29 -17.75 -25.77
N LEU A 749 -25.24 -17.08 -25.26
CA LEU A 749 -24.75 -17.30 -23.88
C LEU A 749 -25.56 -16.54 -22.81
N ASN A 750 -26.41 -15.61 -23.21
CA ASN A 750 -27.19 -14.73 -22.33
C ASN A 750 -26.34 -13.92 -21.33
N LEU A 751 -25.10 -13.59 -21.74
CA LEU A 751 -24.20 -12.79 -20.92
C LEU A 751 -24.53 -11.30 -21.09
N LYS A 752 -24.84 -10.66 -19.98
CA LYS A 752 -25.04 -9.20 -19.94
C LYS A 752 -23.84 -8.58 -19.22
N PRO A 753 -23.23 -7.49 -19.76
CA PRO A 753 -22.21 -6.76 -19.05
C PRO A 753 -22.75 -6.28 -17.71
N LEU A 754 -21.98 -6.50 -16.63
CA LEU A 754 -22.33 -5.92 -15.33
C LEU A 754 -21.97 -4.42 -15.37
N PRO A 755 -22.86 -3.54 -14.88
CA PRO A 755 -22.53 -2.13 -14.69
C PRO A 755 -21.31 -1.99 -13.78
N ALA A 756 -20.50 -0.93 -13.96
CA ALA A 756 -19.39 -0.65 -13.08
C ALA A 756 -19.88 -0.34 -11.65
N LEU A 757 -19.00 -0.56 -10.66
CA LEU A 757 -19.22 0.00 -9.34
C LEU A 757 -18.98 1.52 -9.42
N GLN A 758 -19.84 2.31 -8.80
CA GLN A 758 -19.73 3.78 -8.81
C GLN A 758 -19.64 4.34 -10.24
N GLU A 759 -20.53 3.88 -11.13
CA GLU A 759 -20.59 4.45 -12.47
C GLU A 759 -20.87 5.95 -12.33
N GLU A 760 -19.91 6.76 -12.79
CA GLU A 760 -20.13 8.21 -12.80
C GLU A 760 -21.23 8.54 -13.80
N THR A 761 -22.07 9.55 -13.49
CA THR A 761 -23.04 10.11 -14.42
C THR A 761 -22.30 10.59 -15.68
N ASP A 762 -22.54 9.94 -16.80
CA ASP A 762 -21.80 10.16 -18.03
C ASP A 762 -22.63 10.83 -19.13
N SER A 763 -22.04 10.91 -20.31
CA SER A 763 -22.67 11.45 -21.53
C SER A 763 -23.93 10.67 -21.94
N LYS A 764 -24.05 9.40 -21.55
CA LYS A 764 -25.19 8.53 -21.86
C LYS A 764 -26.45 8.94 -21.08
N ASP A 765 -26.28 9.29 -19.79
CA ASP A 765 -27.39 9.79 -18.99
C ASP A 765 -27.89 11.11 -19.52
N PHE A 766 -26.99 12.02 -19.90
CA PHE A 766 -27.35 13.27 -20.55
C PHE A 766 -28.07 13.03 -21.87
N GLY A 767 -27.60 12.08 -22.71
CA GLY A 767 -28.25 11.67 -23.94
C GLY A 767 -29.68 11.17 -23.72
N ASN A 768 -29.85 10.27 -22.75
CA ASN A 768 -31.19 9.71 -22.41
C ASN A 768 -32.16 10.81 -21.95
N ILE A 769 -31.69 11.82 -21.22
CA ILE A 769 -32.54 12.95 -20.79
C ILE A 769 -32.92 13.81 -21.99
N ILE A 770 -32.01 14.07 -22.92
CA ILE A 770 -32.30 14.81 -24.15
C ILE A 770 -33.37 14.09 -24.99
N HIS A 771 -33.18 12.79 -25.26
CA HIS A 771 -34.17 12.01 -26.04
C HIS A 771 -35.56 12.06 -25.38
N LYS A 772 -35.59 11.91 -24.04
CA LYS A 772 -36.84 11.95 -23.29
C LYS A 772 -37.51 13.33 -23.29
N ALA A 773 -36.73 14.40 -23.24
CA ALA A 773 -37.22 15.77 -23.33
C ALA A 773 -37.80 16.04 -24.72
N LEU A 774 -37.11 15.63 -25.78
CA LEU A 774 -37.56 15.75 -27.16
C LEU A 774 -38.82 14.89 -27.41
N GLU A 775 -38.86 13.66 -26.93
CA GLU A 775 -40.05 12.78 -27.00
C GLU A 775 -41.26 13.44 -26.38
N ARG A 776 -41.17 13.97 -25.16
CA ARG A 776 -42.30 14.62 -24.45
C ARG A 776 -42.75 15.88 -25.20
N TRP A 777 -41.78 16.69 -25.64
CA TRP A 777 -42.05 17.91 -26.37
C TRP A 777 -42.78 17.62 -27.69
N ILE A 778 -42.42 16.62 -28.46
CA ILE A 778 -43.06 16.22 -29.72
C ILE A 778 -44.48 15.71 -29.47
N LYS A 779 -44.70 14.90 -28.44
CA LYS A 779 -46.04 14.35 -28.08
C LYS A 779 -47.04 15.43 -27.69
N ASP A 780 -46.59 16.54 -27.17
CA ASP A 780 -47.43 17.67 -26.78
C ASP A 780 -47.37 18.83 -27.80
N TYR A 781 -46.65 18.68 -28.88
CA TYR A 781 -46.42 19.74 -29.89
C TYR A 781 -47.71 20.30 -30.49
N ASP A 782 -48.64 19.41 -30.88
CA ASP A 782 -49.93 19.81 -31.47
C ASP A 782 -50.92 20.37 -30.45
N LYS A 783 -50.70 20.21 -29.14
CA LYS A 783 -51.61 20.59 -28.08
C LYS A 783 -51.30 21.96 -27.50
N THR A 784 -50.13 22.54 -27.76
CA THR A 784 -49.64 23.77 -27.17
C THR A 784 -49.24 24.78 -28.24
N PRO A 785 -50.04 25.83 -28.47
CA PRO A 785 -49.75 26.88 -29.49
C PRO A 785 -48.40 27.59 -29.24
N GLU A 786 -47.94 27.61 -28.01
CA GLU A 786 -46.65 28.20 -27.61
C GLU A 786 -45.44 27.52 -28.23
N ASN A 787 -45.55 26.23 -28.61
CA ASN A 787 -44.50 25.49 -29.31
C ASN A 787 -44.23 25.96 -30.73
N TRP A 788 -45.06 26.82 -31.28
CA TRP A 788 -44.97 27.36 -32.63
C TRP A 788 -44.02 28.59 -32.74
N HIS A 789 -43.50 29.07 -31.63
CA HIS A 789 -42.56 30.17 -31.58
C HIS A 789 -41.26 29.71 -30.92
N ILE A 790 -40.10 30.24 -31.41
CA ILE A 790 -38.78 29.85 -30.91
C ILE A 790 -38.67 29.97 -29.37
N GLU A 791 -39.18 31.07 -28.82
CA GLU A 791 -39.10 31.32 -27.38
C GLU A 791 -39.99 30.35 -26.55
N GLY A 792 -41.20 30.07 -27.05
CA GLY A 792 -42.13 29.13 -26.42
C GLY A 792 -41.61 27.69 -26.48
N ALA A 793 -41.12 27.23 -27.60
CA ALA A 793 -40.53 25.93 -27.80
C ALA A 793 -39.27 25.71 -26.87
N ARG A 794 -38.40 26.74 -26.81
CA ARG A 794 -37.22 26.72 -25.95
C ARG A 794 -37.64 26.61 -24.46
N THR A 795 -38.55 27.48 -24.03
CA THR A 795 -39.01 27.48 -22.63
C THR A 795 -39.68 26.17 -22.23
N CYS A 796 -40.48 25.60 -23.12
CA CYS A 796 -41.08 24.29 -22.93
C CYS A 796 -40.04 23.18 -22.78
N LEU A 797 -39.06 23.11 -23.66
CA LEU A 797 -37.98 22.14 -23.59
C LEU A 797 -37.16 22.30 -22.31
N GLU A 798 -36.82 23.53 -21.89
CA GLU A 798 -36.11 23.79 -20.64
C GLU A 798 -36.90 23.32 -19.42
N THR A 799 -38.23 23.56 -19.40
CA THR A 799 -39.11 23.10 -18.33
C THR A 799 -39.17 21.57 -18.27
N LEU A 800 -39.35 20.92 -19.41
CA LEU A 800 -39.35 19.46 -19.52
C LEU A 800 -38.05 18.84 -19.05
N PHE A 801 -36.90 19.48 -19.34
CA PHE A 801 -35.61 19.02 -18.87
C PHE A 801 -35.51 19.05 -17.35
N GLU A 802 -35.99 20.13 -16.72
CA GLU A 802 -36.00 20.26 -15.27
C GLU A 802 -36.93 19.22 -14.61
N GLU A 803 -38.15 19.06 -15.15
CA GLU A 803 -39.09 18.04 -14.69
C GLU A 803 -38.50 16.62 -14.78
N ILE A 804 -37.79 16.30 -15.88
CA ILE A 804 -37.16 14.99 -16.05
C ILE A 804 -36.04 14.78 -15.02
N LEU A 805 -35.28 15.81 -14.69
CA LEU A 805 -34.23 15.74 -13.68
C LEU A 805 -34.79 15.53 -12.25
N GLU A 806 -36.05 15.91 -11.99
CA GLU A 806 -36.69 15.68 -10.72
C GLU A 806 -37.28 14.27 -10.60
N ASP A 807 -37.37 13.52 -11.71
CA ASP A 807 -37.88 12.12 -11.69
C ASP A 807 -36.95 11.25 -10.80
N LYS A 808 -37.57 10.36 -10.02
CA LYS A 808 -36.90 9.39 -9.15
C LYS A 808 -35.79 8.61 -9.83
N LYS A 809 -35.92 8.39 -11.15
CA LYS A 809 -34.89 7.70 -11.94
C LYS A 809 -33.54 8.45 -11.99
N TYR A 810 -33.54 9.78 -11.85
CA TYR A 810 -32.37 10.65 -12.01
C TYR A 810 -31.89 11.30 -10.70
N THR A 811 -32.36 10.81 -9.55
CA THR A 811 -31.95 11.32 -8.23
C THR A 811 -30.47 11.10 -7.92
N HIS A 812 -29.82 10.16 -8.62
CA HIS A 812 -28.39 9.89 -8.52
C HIS A 812 -27.51 11.00 -9.14
N ILE A 813 -28.11 11.89 -9.96
CA ILE A 813 -27.35 12.99 -10.58
C ILE A 813 -27.14 14.09 -9.53
N SER A 814 -25.87 14.37 -9.21
CA SER A 814 -25.51 15.39 -8.24
C SER A 814 -26.00 16.80 -8.64
N VAL A 815 -26.25 17.66 -7.66
CA VAL A 815 -26.67 19.05 -7.86
C VAL A 815 -25.65 19.79 -8.73
N SER A 816 -24.35 19.57 -8.48
CA SER A 816 -23.26 20.18 -9.27
C SER A 816 -23.36 19.79 -10.74
N ARG A 817 -23.65 18.53 -11.03
CA ARG A 817 -23.77 18.01 -12.42
C ARG A 817 -25.01 18.59 -13.10
N ARG A 818 -26.16 18.73 -12.40
CA ARG A 818 -27.37 19.35 -12.91
C ARG A 818 -27.14 20.82 -13.29
N ILE A 819 -26.47 21.58 -12.42
CA ILE A 819 -26.09 22.99 -12.70
C ILE A 819 -25.19 23.07 -13.94
N TRP A 820 -24.27 22.13 -14.11
CA TRP A 820 -23.33 22.11 -15.21
C TRP A 820 -23.97 21.67 -16.54
N TRP A 821 -25.04 20.83 -16.51
CA TRP A 821 -25.77 20.40 -17.68
C TRP A 821 -26.80 21.45 -18.19
N LYS A 822 -27.35 22.27 -17.32
CA LYS A 822 -28.36 23.25 -17.64
C LYS A 822 -27.97 24.18 -18.82
N PRO A 823 -26.83 24.89 -18.81
CA PRO A 823 -26.46 25.76 -19.96
C PRO A 823 -26.25 24.97 -21.26
N ARG A 824 -25.84 23.73 -21.15
CA ARG A 824 -25.60 22.85 -22.31
C ARG A 824 -26.93 22.44 -22.95
N PHE A 825 -27.90 22.11 -22.13
CA PHE A 825 -29.22 21.79 -22.59
C PHE A 825 -29.91 23.03 -23.20
N GLN A 826 -29.78 24.19 -22.57
CA GLN A 826 -30.32 25.44 -23.10
C GLN A 826 -29.83 25.76 -24.52
N ARG A 827 -28.56 25.52 -24.79
CA ARG A 827 -27.99 25.65 -26.14
C ARG A 827 -28.66 24.67 -27.13
N ILE A 828 -28.90 23.42 -26.71
CA ILE A 828 -29.57 22.41 -27.51
C ILE A 828 -31.04 22.81 -27.75
N ALA A 829 -31.73 23.22 -26.68
CA ALA A 829 -33.14 23.64 -26.74
C ALA A 829 -33.35 24.84 -27.71
N GLN A 830 -32.45 25.81 -27.65
CA GLN A 830 -32.43 26.96 -28.58
C GLN A 830 -32.31 26.50 -30.02
N TRP A 831 -31.31 25.66 -30.31
CA TRP A 831 -31.09 25.16 -31.68
C TRP A 831 -32.27 24.32 -32.20
N VAL A 832 -32.82 23.43 -31.35
CA VAL A 832 -33.98 22.61 -31.70
C VAL A 832 -35.20 23.49 -32.01
N ALA A 833 -35.44 24.52 -31.20
CA ALA A 833 -36.53 25.46 -31.42
C ALA A 833 -36.38 26.25 -32.74
N GLU A 834 -35.16 26.65 -33.07
CA GLU A 834 -34.84 27.29 -34.37
C GLU A 834 -35.12 26.35 -35.53
N GLN A 835 -34.68 25.08 -35.46
CA GLN A 835 -34.95 24.11 -36.53
C GLN A 835 -36.45 23.82 -36.71
N ALA A 836 -37.21 23.71 -35.63
CA ALA A 836 -38.66 23.48 -35.71
C ALA A 836 -39.45 24.60 -36.38
N THR A 837 -38.97 25.83 -36.24
CA THR A 837 -39.65 27.01 -36.83
C THR A 837 -39.22 27.32 -38.28
N GLN A 838 -38.09 26.80 -38.73
CA GLN A 838 -37.56 26.98 -40.09
C GLN A 838 -38.10 25.95 -41.09
N ASN A 839 -38.66 24.83 -40.65
CA ASN A 839 -39.16 23.77 -41.49
C ASN A 839 -40.59 24.05 -41.95
N PRO A 840 -41.00 23.56 -43.13
CA PRO A 840 -42.39 23.70 -43.59
C PRO A 840 -43.36 22.99 -42.63
N PRO A 841 -44.63 23.37 -42.59
CA PRO A 841 -45.60 22.75 -41.70
C PRO A 841 -45.69 21.25 -41.98
N LEU A 842 -45.60 20.46 -40.93
CA LEU A 842 -45.64 19.00 -40.97
C LEU A 842 -47.11 18.55 -40.95
N ASN A 843 -47.42 17.55 -41.76
CA ASN A 843 -48.76 16.92 -41.77
C ASN A 843 -48.94 16.03 -40.52
N SER A 844 -47.88 15.37 -40.09
CA SER A 844 -47.84 14.56 -38.87
C SER A 844 -46.41 14.41 -38.35
N LEU A 845 -46.32 14.29 -37.04
CA LEU A 845 -45.04 14.16 -36.30
C LEU A 845 -45.14 13.03 -35.31
N PHE A 846 -44.20 12.08 -35.37
CA PHE A 846 -44.18 10.91 -34.53
C PHE A 846 -42.87 10.81 -33.80
N ALA A 847 -42.90 10.52 -32.45
CA ALA A 847 -41.72 10.37 -31.60
C ALA A 847 -41.62 8.96 -31.01
N GLU A 848 -40.41 8.40 -31.00
CA GLU A 848 -40.07 7.14 -30.33
C GLU A 848 -40.98 5.97 -30.76
N VAL A 849 -41.29 5.91 -32.10
CA VAL A 849 -42.20 4.92 -32.66
C VAL A 849 -41.53 3.56 -32.75
N LYS A 850 -42.20 2.54 -32.23
CA LYS A 850 -41.71 1.16 -32.32
C LYS A 850 -42.14 0.51 -33.63
N GLY A 851 -41.23 -0.08 -34.34
CA GLY A 851 -41.43 -0.89 -35.53
C GLY A 851 -41.04 -2.35 -35.28
N GLU A 852 -41.87 -3.26 -35.78
CA GLU A 852 -41.58 -4.69 -35.78
C GLU A 852 -41.84 -5.26 -37.14
N MET A 853 -40.87 -6.01 -37.66
CA MET A 853 -40.97 -6.60 -38.99
C MET A 853 -40.55 -8.07 -38.94
N ASP A 854 -41.46 -8.92 -39.39
CA ASP A 854 -41.21 -10.34 -39.57
C ASP A 854 -40.69 -10.58 -41.02
N ILE A 855 -39.53 -11.23 -41.12
CA ILE A 855 -38.92 -11.61 -42.38
C ILE A 855 -39.10 -13.13 -42.56
N PRO A 856 -40.07 -13.57 -43.35
CA PRO A 856 -40.32 -14.99 -43.59
C PRO A 856 -39.29 -15.62 -44.56
N ASP A 857 -39.43 -16.89 -44.83
CA ASP A 857 -38.72 -17.67 -45.86
C ASP A 857 -37.19 -17.68 -45.72
N LEU A 858 -36.67 -17.63 -44.52
CA LEU A 858 -35.27 -17.78 -44.23
C LEU A 858 -34.97 -19.23 -43.78
N PRO A 859 -33.73 -19.77 -44.06
CA PRO A 859 -33.38 -21.13 -43.71
C PRO A 859 -33.54 -21.49 -42.25
N GLY A 860 -33.31 -20.55 -41.34
CA GLY A 860 -33.45 -20.69 -39.89
C GLY A 860 -34.88 -20.43 -39.35
N GLY A 861 -35.86 -20.19 -40.23
CA GLY A 861 -37.23 -19.75 -39.86
C GLY A 861 -37.40 -18.25 -39.88
N THR A 862 -38.59 -17.76 -39.55
CA THR A 862 -38.89 -16.34 -39.53
C THR A 862 -37.91 -15.57 -38.63
N PHE A 863 -37.39 -14.45 -39.13
CA PHE A 863 -36.51 -13.56 -38.38
C PHE A 863 -37.24 -12.24 -38.10
N LYS A 864 -37.18 -11.77 -36.88
CA LYS A 864 -37.83 -10.53 -36.43
C LYS A 864 -36.83 -9.41 -36.29
N LEU A 865 -36.99 -8.33 -37.05
CA LEU A 865 -36.25 -7.09 -36.90
C LEU A 865 -37.09 -6.09 -36.10
N ILE A 866 -36.51 -5.52 -35.03
CA ILE A 866 -37.16 -4.52 -34.20
C ILE A 866 -36.44 -3.20 -34.35
N GLY A 867 -37.19 -2.14 -34.65
CA GLY A 867 -36.68 -0.78 -34.69
C GLY A 867 -37.41 0.14 -33.74
N ARG A 868 -36.78 1.24 -33.39
CA ARG A 868 -37.37 2.35 -32.69
C ARG A 868 -36.80 3.63 -33.24
N ALA A 869 -37.62 4.33 -34.07
CA ALA A 869 -37.20 5.59 -34.66
C ALA A 869 -37.42 6.74 -33.66
N ASP A 870 -36.37 7.55 -33.43
CA ASP A 870 -36.42 8.69 -32.51
C ASP A 870 -37.50 9.70 -32.95
N ARG A 871 -37.53 10.00 -34.25
CA ARG A 871 -38.50 10.94 -34.83
C ARG A 871 -38.79 10.59 -36.30
N ILE A 872 -40.06 10.56 -36.61
CA ILE A 872 -40.54 10.43 -37.99
C ILE A 872 -41.42 11.64 -38.32
N GLU A 873 -41.11 12.34 -39.39
CA GLU A 873 -41.81 13.49 -39.91
C GLU A 873 -42.52 13.12 -41.18
N TYR A 874 -43.79 13.54 -41.33
CA TYR A 874 -44.54 13.43 -42.60
C TYR A 874 -44.89 14.80 -43.12
N ASN A 875 -44.48 15.09 -44.30
CA ASN A 875 -44.73 16.33 -45.03
C ASN A 875 -45.35 16.04 -46.44
N ALA A 876 -45.56 17.08 -47.24
CA ALA A 876 -46.15 16.95 -48.56
C ALA A 876 -45.32 16.11 -49.52
N ASP A 877 -44.02 16.02 -49.36
CA ASP A 877 -43.07 15.29 -50.17
C ASP A 877 -42.91 13.83 -49.79
N GLY A 878 -43.24 13.47 -48.53
CA GLY A 878 -43.12 12.12 -47.99
C GLY A 878 -42.59 12.09 -46.55
N PHE A 879 -41.94 10.99 -46.17
CA PHE A 879 -41.41 10.77 -44.82
C PHE A 879 -39.96 11.14 -44.68
N THR A 880 -39.60 11.77 -43.53
CA THR A 880 -38.24 11.99 -43.10
C THR A 880 -38.02 11.29 -41.77
N ILE A 881 -36.93 10.54 -41.61
CA ILE A 881 -36.53 9.88 -40.38
C ILE A 881 -35.34 10.63 -39.77
N LEU A 882 -35.49 11.01 -38.50
CA LEU A 882 -34.42 11.68 -37.75
C LEU A 882 -33.95 10.81 -36.59
N ASP A 883 -32.64 10.81 -36.39
CA ASP A 883 -31.97 10.14 -35.27
C ASP A 883 -31.09 11.16 -34.50
N TYR A 884 -31.21 11.17 -33.16
CA TYR A 884 -30.51 12.12 -32.31
C TYR A 884 -29.21 11.51 -31.77
N LYS A 885 -28.06 12.16 -32.05
CA LYS A 885 -26.77 11.73 -31.56
C LYS A 885 -26.12 12.77 -30.64
N THR A 886 -25.97 12.43 -29.37
CA THR A 886 -25.22 13.26 -28.41
C THR A 886 -23.74 12.96 -28.39
N GLY A 887 -23.35 11.75 -28.88
CA GLY A 887 -21.96 11.37 -29.20
C GLY A 887 -21.58 11.76 -30.62
N ASP A 888 -20.51 11.17 -31.14
CA ASP A 888 -20.01 11.43 -32.48
C ASP A 888 -20.94 10.80 -33.54
N LEU A 889 -21.10 11.48 -34.64
CA LEU A 889 -21.82 10.97 -35.81
C LEU A 889 -21.06 9.82 -36.46
N PRO A 890 -21.75 8.90 -37.18
CA PRO A 890 -21.11 7.96 -38.10
C PRO A 890 -20.25 8.70 -39.14
N SER A 891 -19.09 8.16 -39.45
CA SER A 891 -18.22 8.72 -40.45
C SER A 891 -18.88 8.64 -41.85
N LYS A 892 -18.47 9.51 -42.79
CA LYS A 892 -18.95 9.44 -44.16
C LYS A 892 -18.64 8.09 -44.81
N ASP A 893 -17.50 7.51 -44.45
CA ASP A 893 -17.07 6.20 -44.95
C ASP A 893 -17.89 5.06 -44.34
N ASP A 894 -18.28 5.16 -43.06
CA ASP A 894 -19.18 4.18 -42.44
C ASP A 894 -20.56 4.17 -43.15
N ILE A 895 -21.09 5.35 -43.44
CA ILE A 895 -22.37 5.47 -44.15
C ILE A 895 -22.26 4.92 -45.57
N LYS A 896 -21.21 5.31 -46.28
CA LYS A 896 -20.98 4.87 -47.65
C LYS A 896 -20.77 3.35 -47.77
N ASN A 897 -20.02 2.79 -46.87
CA ASN A 897 -19.67 1.36 -46.85
C ASN A 897 -20.69 0.48 -46.08
N SER A 898 -21.80 1.05 -45.65
CA SER A 898 -22.90 0.33 -44.95
C SER A 898 -22.55 -0.18 -43.55
N TRP A 899 -21.54 0.40 -42.88
CA TRP A 899 -21.20 0.10 -41.51
C TRP A 899 -22.09 0.78 -40.46
N ALA A 900 -22.85 1.81 -40.87
CA ALA A 900 -23.87 2.49 -40.08
C ALA A 900 -25.28 2.25 -40.69
N PRO A 901 -25.88 1.06 -40.54
CA PRO A 901 -27.09 0.67 -41.25
C PRO A 901 -28.39 1.20 -40.63
N GLN A 902 -28.37 1.80 -39.44
CA GLN A 902 -29.52 2.12 -38.60
C GLN A 902 -30.63 2.85 -39.37
N LEU A 903 -30.37 4.04 -39.85
CA LEU A 903 -31.40 4.86 -40.52
C LEU A 903 -31.93 4.21 -41.84
N PHE A 904 -31.09 3.52 -42.59
CA PHE A 904 -31.49 2.82 -43.81
C PHE A 904 -32.40 1.61 -43.52
N LEU A 905 -32.12 0.88 -42.43
CA LEU A 905 -32.98 -0.23 -41.99
C LEU A 905 -34.31 0.29 -41.47
N GLU A 906 -34.31 1.40 -40.75
CA GLU A 906 -35.55 2.07 -40.31
C GLU A 906 -36.37 2.58 -41.50
N ALA A 907 -35.72 3.12 -42.56
CA ALA A 907 -36.35 3.50 -43.79
C ALA A 907 -36.99 2.30 -44.51
N ALA A 908 -36.25 1.19 -44.63
CA ALA A 908 -36.77 -0.04 -45.21
C ALA A 908 -37.96 -0.60 -44.43
N MET A 909 -37.90 -0.56 -43.08
CA MET A 909 -39.01 -0.95 -42.20
C MET A 909 -40.24 -0.05 -42.41
N LEU A 910 -40.03 1.27 -42.56
CA LEU A 910 -41.10 2.22 -42.79
C LEU A 910 -41.80 1.98 -44.15
N GLN A 911 -41.01 1.81 -45.22
CA GLN A 911 -41.55 1.50 -46.55
C GLN A 911 -42.37 0.21 -46.60
N LYS A 912 -42.07 -0.74 -45.68
CA LYS A 912 -42.73 -2.05 -45.60
C LYS A 912 -43.83 -2.08 -44.53
N GLY A 913 -44.23 -0.93 -43.98
CA GLY A 913 -45.33 -0.81 -43.05
C GLY A 913 -45.09 -1.40 -41.64
N ALA A 914 -43.81 -1.51 -41.23
CA ALA A 914 -43.42 -2.14 -39.98
C ALA A 914 -43.65 -1.25 -38.74
N PHE A 915 -43.90 0.03 -38.91
CA PHE A 915 -44.20 0.96 -37.80
C PHE A 915 -45.71 1.10 -37.53
N LYS A 916 -46.15 0.86 -36.33
CA LYS A 916 -47.57 1.01 -35.91
C LYS A 916 -48.00 2.47 -36.02
N ASP A 917 -49.24 2.67 -36.39
CA ASP A 917 -49.89 3.99 -36.48
C ASP A 917 -49.36 4.92 -37.56
N ILE A 918 -48.48 4.42 -38.48
CA ILE A 918 -48.03 5.18 -39.64
C ILE A 918 -48.66 4.61 -40.93
N PRO A 919 -49.23 5.45 -41.81
CA PRO A 919 -49.82 4.99 -43.06
C PRO A 919 -48.84 4.22 -43.94
N GLU A 920 -49.31 3.11 -44.55
CA GLU A 920 -48.51 2.33 -45.50
C GLU A 920 -48.28 3.05 -46.81
N GLN A 921 -47.16 2.80 -47.48
CA GLN A 921 -46.82 3.15 -48.87
C GLN A 921 -46.42 4.61 -49.17
N HIS A 922 -45.68 5.27 -48.27
CA HIS A 922 -45.10 6.55 -48.59
C HIS A 922 -43.58 6.48 -48.83
N GLN A 923 -43.08 7.31 -49.72
CA GLN A 923 -41.67 7.41 -50.04
C GLN A 923 -40.91 8.09 -48.88
N VAL A 924 -39.79 7.52 -48.51
CA VAL A 924 -38.84 8.19 -47.58
C VAL A 924 -38.04 9.21 -48.41
N THR A 925 -38.15 10.47 -48.02
CA THR A 925 -37.56 11.58 -48.76
C THR A 925 -36.22 12.05 -48.20
N ASP A 926 -35.98 11.88 -46.92
CA ASP A 926 -34.69 12.18 -46.28
C ASP A 926 -34.46 11.32 -45.04
N LEU A 927 -33.14 11.15 -44.73
CA LEU A 927 -32.62 10.52 -43.52
C LEU A 927 -31.64 11.52 -42.87
N ILE A 928 -31.92 11.90 -41.63
CA ILE A 928 -31.21 13.02 -41.01
C ILE A 928 -30.64 12.60 -39.67
N TYR A 929 -29.39 12.91 -39.43
CA TYR A 929 -28.79 12.88 -38.10
C TYR A 929 -28.76 14.28 -37.47
N TRP A 930 -29.30 14.44 -36.29
CA TRP A 930 -29.08 15.61 -35.46
C TRP A 930 -27.95 15.37 -34.46
N HIS A 931 -26.86 16.11 -34.61
CA HIS A 931 -25.73 16.08 -33.73
C HIS A 931 -25.92 17.08 -32.57
N LEU A 932 -26.22 16.60 -31.40
CA LEU A 932 -26.56 17.37 -30.19
C LEU A 932 -25.50 17.20 -29.10
N PRO A 933 -24.22 17.58 -29.31
CA PRO A 933 -23.16 17.30 -28.39
C PRO A 933 -23.26 18.13 -27.12
N PRO A 934 -23.01 17.52 -25.92
CA PRO A 934 -23.01 18.26 -24.66
C PRO A 934 -21.83 19.21 -24.54
N SER A 935 -20.73 19.00 -25.28
CA SER A 935 -19.55 19.85 -25.25
C SER A 935 -19.81 21.23 -25.87
N PRO A 936 -19.49 22.34 -25.19
CA PRO A 936 -19.62 23.69 -25.76
C PRO A 936 -18.70 23.92 -26.96
N ASN A 937 -17.61 23.17 -27.06
CA ASN A 937 -16.62 23.28 -28.12
C ASN A 937 -17.03 22.54 -29.42
N LYS A 938 -18.04 21.66 -29.37
CA LYS A 938 -18.58 20.97 -30.53
C LYS A 938 -19.83 21.69 -31.06
N LYS A 939 -19.89 21.89 -32.39
CA LYS A 939 -21.03 22.56 -33.04
C LYS A 939 -22.24 21.61 -33.10
N ILE A 940 -23.42 22.12 -32.73
CA ILE A 940 -24.71 21.46 -32.98
C ILE A 940 -24.97 21.55 -34.49
N SER A 941 -25.38 20.48 -35.13
CA SER A 941 -25.57 20.43 -36.58
C SER A 941 -26.59 19.38 -36.97
N SER A 942 -27.15 19.57 -38.19
CA SER A 942 -27.97 18.60 -38.86
C SER A 942 -27.19 18.05 -40.06
N MET A 943 -27.30 16.74 -40.31
CA MET A 943 -26.69 16.07 -41.44
C MET A 943 -27.74 15.30 -42.23
N SER A 944 -28.20 15.86 -43.34
CA SER A 944 -29.08 15.17 -44.31
C SER A 944 -28.28 14.23 -45.19
N LEU A 945 -28.80 13.04 -45.45
CA LEU A 945 -28.19 12.04 -46.32
C LEU A 945 -28.69 12.18 -47.79
N LYS A 946 -29.84 12.80 -48.02
CA LYS A 946 -30.41 13.05 -49.35
C LYS A 946 -29.47 13.83 -50.28
N GLU A 947 -28.71 14.78 -49.73
CA GLU A 947 -27.78 15.62 -50.47
C GLU A 947 -26.58 14.86 -51.04
N LYS A 948 -26.32 13.64 -50.51
CA LYS A 948 -25.07 12.90 -50.74
C LYS A 948 -25.27 11.53 -51.40
N LEU A 949 -26.49 10.97 -51.35
CA LEU A 949 -26.77 9.59 -51.74
C LEU A 949 -28.16 9.50 -52.39
N ASP A 950 -28.32 8.59 -53.38
CA ASP A 950 -29.64 8.12 -53.72
C ASP A 950 -30.17 7.22 -52.60
N LEU A 951 -31.12 7.77 -51.82
CA LEU A 951 -31.65 7.10 -50.64
C LEU A 951 -32.44 5.83 -51.02
N SER A 952 -33.18 5.85 -52.13
CA SER A 952 -33.97 4.68 -52.55
C SER A 952 -33.07 3.52 -52.97
N GLU A 953 -32.10 3.79 -53.81
CA GLU A 953 -31.12 2.77 -54.26
C GLU A 953 -30.33 2.22 -53.07
N LYS A 954 -29.81 3.11 -52.19
CA LYS A 954 -28.99 2.72 -51.06
C LYS A 954 -29.78 1.93 -50.01
N THR A 955 -31.02 2.31 -49.75
CA THR A 955 -31.90 1.58 -48.79
C THR A 955 -32.19 0.18 -49.32
N ASN A 956 -32.50 0.02 -50.60
CA ASN A 956 -32.73 -1.29 -51.22
C ASN A 956 -31.45 -2.16 -51.24
N ASP A 957 -30.32 -1.59 -51.62
CA ASP A 957 -29.02 -2.29 -51.59
C ASP A 957 -28.68 -2.79 -50.19
N LEU A 958 -28.82 -1.94 -49.18
CA LEU A 958 -28.54 -2.31 -47.82
C LEU A 958 -29.54 -3.35 -47.28
N TRP A 959 -30.79 -3.25 -47.64
CA TRP A 959 -31.80 -4.26 -47.29
C TRP A 959 -31.45 -5.65 -47.86
N GLU A 960 -31.09 -5.74 -49.14
CA GLU A 960 -30.70 -7.01 -49.76
C GLU A 960 -29.40 -7.57 -49.16
N LYS A 961 -28.44 -6.70 -48.82
CA LYS A 961 -27.25 -7.08 -48.07
C LYS A 961 -27.58 -7.62 -46.68
N PHE A 962 -28.52 -7.01 -45.99
CA PHE A 962 -28.95 -7.49 -44.67
C PHE A 962 -29.63 -8.87 -44.79
N LEU A 963 -30.50 -9.09 -45.79
CA LEU A 963 -31.09 -10.39 -46.04
C LEU A 963 -30.05 -11.47 -46.34
N SER A 964 -29.04 -11.10 -47.15
CA SER A 964 -27.92 -11.99 -47.47
C SER A 964 -27.07 -12.31 -46.23
N PHE A 965 -26.91 -11.33 -45.33
CA PHE A 965 -26.17 -11.46 -44.08
C PHE A 965 -26.92 -12.38 -43.08
N ILE A 966 -28.24 -12.29 -42.99
CA ILE A 966 -29.03 -13.23 -42.17
C ILE A 966 -28.87 -14.64 -42.73
N ARG A 967 -29.01 -14.83 -44.08
CA ARG A 967 -28.82 -16.15 -44.70
C ARG A 967 -27.41 -16.72 -44.48
N TYR A 968 -26.38 -15.87 -44.48
CA TYR A 968 -25.00 -16.28 -44.15
C TYR A 968 -24.91 -16.85 -42.75
N TYR A 969 -25.57 -16.20 -41.75
CA TYR A 969 -25.62 -16.69 -40.37
C TYR A 969 -26.66 -17.80 -40.16
N ASP A 970 -27.54 -18.08 -41.10
CA ASP A 970 -28.40 -19.26 -41.06
C ASP A 970 -27.66 -20.55 -41.50
N ASN A 971 -26.46 -20.44 -42.06
CA ASN A 971 -25.62 -21.60 -42.27
C ASN A 971 -24.99 -22.06 -40.95
N PRO A 972 -25.19 -23.34 -40.50
CA PRO A 972 -24.63 -23.85 -39.27
C PRO A 972 -23.12 -23.74 -39.15
N GLU A 973 -22.42 -23.80 -40.29
CA GLU A 973 -20.95 -23.72 -40.36
C GLU A 973 -20.40 -22.30 -40.21
N THR A 974 -21.24 -21.28 -40.27
CA THR A 974 -20.79 -19.88 -40.10
C THR A 974 -20.47 -19.59 -38.63
N PRO A 975 -19.21 -19.24 -38.30
CA PRO A 975 -18.80 -18.92 -36.95
C PRO A 975 -19.16 -17.47 -36.59
N TYR A 976 -19.41 -17.23 -35.31
CA TYR A 976 -19.51 -15.92 -34.70
C TYR A 976 -18.12 -15.44 -34.24
N ARG A 977 -17.36 -14.84 -35.19
CA ARG A 977 -15.99 -14.36 -34.95
C ARG A 977 -15.98 -13.05 -34.17
N SER A 978 -14.90 -12.80 -33.43
CA SER A 978 -14.70 -11.51 -32.75
C SER A 978 -13.84 -10.61 -33.64
N HIS A 979 -14.31 -9.37 -33.87
CA HIS A 979 -13.60 -8.36 -34.65
C HIS A 979 -13.07 -8.87 -36.03
N PRO A 980 -13.91 -9.47 -36.86
CA PRO A 980 -13.45 -10.12 -38.08
C PRO A 980 -12.87 -9.16 -39.12
N TYR A 981 -13.08 -7.85 -39.01
CA TYR A 981 -12.66 -6.82 -39.96
C TYR A 981 -11.69 -5.84 -39.28
N PRO A 982 -10.38 -5.94 -39.54
CA PRO A 982 -9.40 -4.99 -39.02
C PRO A 982 -9.71 -3.54 -39.45
N GLY A 983 -9.62 -2.60 -38.50
CA GLY A 983 -9.94 -1.19 -38.73
C GLY A 983 -11.44 -0.84 -38.67
N GLN A 984 -12.31 -1.83 -38.36
CA GLN A 984 -13.75 -1.65 -38.23
C GLN A 984 -14.25 -2.13 -36.86
N GLU A 985 -13.43 -1.96 -35.85
CA GLU A 985 -13.74 -2.37 -34.48
C GLU A 985 -14.93 -1.58 -33.91
N PRO A 986 -15.75 -2.22 -33.05
CA PRO A 986 -16.80 -1.50 -32.35
C PRO A 986 -16.18 -0.51 -31.38
N ARG A 987 -16.68 0.72 -31.29
CA ARG A 987 -16.22 1.74 -30.31
C ARG A 987 -16.19 1.25 -28.87
N PHE A 988 -17.09 0.32 -28.51
CA PHE A 988 -17.21 -0.27 -27.18
C PHE A 988 -17.22 -1.79 -27.30
N ALA A 989 -16.03 -2.40 -27.22
CA ALA A 989 -15.87 -3.85 -27.31
C ALA A 989 -16.14 -4.54 -25.96
N GLN A 990 -17.41 -4.58 -25.54
CA GLN A 990 -17.84 -5.08 -24.22
C GLN A 990 -17.39 -6.53 -23.93
N TYR A 991 -17.26 -7.36 -24.97
CA TYR A 991 -16.90 -8.77 -24.86
C TYR A 991 -15.46 -9.08 -25.32
N ALA A 992 -14.62 -8.08 -25.58
CA ALA A 992 -13.24 -8.27 -26.03
C ALA A 992 -12.41 -9.09 -25.04
N ARG A 993 -12.63 -8.90 -23.74
CA ARG A 993 -11.97 -9.71 -22.70
C ARG A 993 -12.45 -11.17 -22.70
N LEU A 994 -13.74 -11.41 -22.91
CA LEU A 994 -14.29 -12.75 -23.03
C LEU A 994 -13.74 -13.47 -24.27
N ALA A 995 -13.66 -12.74 -25.39
CA ALA A 995 -13.07 -13.22 -26.63
C ALA A 995 -11.54 -13.27 -26.60
N ARG A 996 -10.90 -12.75 -25.53
CA ARG A 996 -9.45 -12.71 -25.36
C ARG A 996 -8.70 -12.02 -26.51
N VAL A 997 -9.30 -10.96 -27.06
CA VAL A 997 -8.83 -10.28 -28.27
C VAL A 997 -7.37 -9.84 -28.15
N ALA A 998 -6.96 -9.31 -26.98
CA ALA A 998 -5.59 -8.86 -26.74
C ALA A 998 -4.54 -10.00 -26.76
N GLU A 999 -4.96 -11.27 -26.70
CA GLU A 999 -4.05 -12.41 -26.62
C GLU A 999 -3.78 -13.06 -27.98
N TRP A 1000 -4.70 -12.95 -28.93
CA TRP A 1000 -4.54 -13.54 -30.27
C TRP A 1000 -4.42 -12.50 -31.39
N ARG A 1001 -4.74 -11.25 -31.14
CA ARG A 1001 -4.62 -10.18 -32.11
C ARG A 1001 -3.30 -9.43 -31.97
N VAL A 1002 -2.56 -9.32 -33.07
CA VAL A 1002 -1.38 -8.46 -33.15
C VAL A 1002 -1.87 -7.01 -33.34
N PRO A 1003 -1.49 -6.04 -32.50
CA PRO A 1003 -1.85 -4.64 -32.69
C PRO A 1003 -1.35 -4.14 -34.06
N SER A 1004 -2.19 -3.43 -34.79
CA SER A 1004 -1.74 -2.77 -36.02
C SER A 1004 -0.79 -1.61 -35.67
N ALA A 1005 0.14 -1.28 -36.56
CA ALA A 1005 1.15 -0.24 -36.33
C ALA A 1005 0.55 1.15 -36.03
N THR A 1006 -0.72 1.37 -36.33
CA THR A 1006 -1.47 2.61 -36.06
C THR A 1006 -1.99 2.70 -34.63
N GLU A 1007 -2.23 1.57 -33.93
CA GLU A 1007 -2.71 1.56 -32.55
C GLU A 1007 -1.60 1.89 -31.53
N ASN A 1008 -0.33 1.70 -31.90
CA ASN A 1008 0.80 2.06 -31.04
C ASN A 1008 1.08 3.57 -31.00
N ALA A 1009 0.63 4.33 -32.00
CA ALA A 1009 0.85 5.78 -32.04
C ALA A 1009 -0.17 6.56 -31.19
N GLU A 1010 -1.38 6.03 -30.98
CA GLU A 1010 -2.42 6.68 -30.15
C GLU A 1010 -2.29 6.40 -28.64
N ASN A 1011 -1.49 5.40 -28.25
CA ASN A 1011 -1.21 5.10 -26.84
C ASN A 1011 0.07 5.79 -26.31
N GLU A 1012 0.80 6.50 -27.17
CA GLU A 1012 2.00 7.29 -26.81
C GLU A 1012 1.73 8.81 -26.74
N GLU A 1013 0.52 9.29 -27.06
CA GLU A 1013 0.04 10.64 -26.81
C GLU A 1013 -0.94 10.66 -25.59
#